data_889e918552693b0fefc3ac8808daed26
#
_entry.id   889e918552693b0fefc3ac8808daed26
#
_cell.length_a   1.000
_cell.length_b   1.000
_cell.length_c   1.000
_cell.angle_alpha   90.00
_cell.angle_beta   90.00
_cell.angle_gamma   90.00
#
_symmetry.space_group_name_H-M   'P 1'
#
loop_
_entity.id
_entity.type
_entity.pdbx_description
1 polymer ?
#
loop_
_entity_poly.entity_id
_entity_poly.type
_entity_poly.pdbx_seq_one_letter_code
_entity_poly.pdbx_strand_id
1 'polypeptide(L)'
;MKLIKNSIRIVVLAAVIIGIFSFMKKETLNSEGFIAKSDIVIENGVMTPEALLAFGRLSDPQVSPDGEYILYGVSYTSVEDNRSCRNLYICKLDGSDNQLITKSGKSLNNARWSADGKRVIFLMGGQIWSAGLNRKAGGWKVGSLRKHSDVPAGIGEFKLSPDQQKVMYVSTVKSAVKSPSDCYEDLDKATAYTTDDLMYRHWDHTVMEVPHTFVADFDPKGKSLITTENSADILEKEVEIYELPTEPFGGLEQLCWSPDGRFIAYSCRKLAGKKYAFSTNTEIYIYNVLTHETSVIDMKGGYDTDPAWSPDGSRICWISMERDGYEADKQRLMVAYVDWSEVAEDGAGMPKVWGITDATEHFRYNVSAPVWSDDSQKIYFASLAEGLQGIFVAEGPSDVMPEGIKAKKFAPWKIERITADSQWNDFGSPFHIACSEDGSMTLHSTWCSMDFPTELVAVNIPAAAEYEESIAGVPVMKGVGYKPVTNENEHILSQLAEHDTEARMVKTVDGKEMLTWVLYPPQFDPAKTYPSILICLGGPQGTLSQGWSYRWNYRLMAAQGYVVVLPNRRGTTAFGQEWTEQISGDYPGLNMQDYLAAARELKAEPYVDKMAACGASYGGYSVYYLCGTHGDVFDAFIAHAGIFNEEHMYMTTEEMWFPNFDNGGLHECVIDPRVGTPECPVGPAGDGVTFGGIKQGGSPWSNDPKAVRHYGLSPHKLVTKWHTPLMVIHGGMDYRVPVDEGMAAYNAAQMMGVPSRLLIFPDENHWILKPQNAMLWHREYFRWLEQWCK
;
A
#
# COMPACT_ATOMS: atom_id res chain seq x y z
N MET A 1 -34.33 -1.34 -64.87
CA MET A 1 -33.72 -2.38 -64.02
C MET A 1 -32.19 -2.39 -64.07
N LYS A 2 -31.48 -2.23 -65.17
CA LYS A 2 -30.02 -2.18 -65.22
C LYS A 2 -29.38 -0.95 -64.52
N LEU A 3 -30.00 0.23 -64.60
CA LEU A 3 -29.55 1.46 -63.93
C LEU A 3 -29.60 1.37 -62.38
N ILE A 4 -30.67 0.77 -61.84
CA ILE A 4 -30.86 0.62 -60.37
C ILE A 4 -29.86 -0.38 -59.78
N LYS A 5 -29.51 -1.48 -60.51
CA LYS A 5 -28.47 -2.41 -60.08
C LYS A 5 -27.07 -1.82 -60.02
N ASN A 6 -26.72 -0.90 -60.95
CA ASN A 6 -25.43 -0.22 -60.94
C ASN A 6 -25.33 0.82 -59.81
N SER A 7 -26.42 1.54 -59.50
CA SER A 7 -26.47 2.51 -58.41
C SER A 7 -26.29 1.79 -57.02
N ILE A 8 -26.95 0.64 -56.85
CA ILE A 8 -26.80 -0.15 -55.60
C ILE A 8 -25.38 -0.71 -55.47
N ARG A 9 -24.75 -1.16 -56.56
CA ARG A 9 -23.35 -1.63 -56.51
C ARG A 9 -22.36 -0.50 -56.17
N ILE A 10 -22.55 0.71 -56.68
CA ILE A 10 -21.72 1.88 -56.38
C ILE A 10 -21.92 2.29 -54.91
N VAL A 11 -23.11 2.28 -54.37
CA VAL A 11 -23.40 2.62 -52.95
C VAL A 11 -22.81 1.54 -52.01
N VAL A 12 -22.93 0.27 -52.33
CA VAL A 12 -22.32 -0.81 -51.56
C VAL A 12 -20.79 -0.76 -51.63
N LEU A 13 -20.21 -0.46 -52.79
CA LEU A 13 -18.76 -0.31 -52.94
C LEU A 13 -18.24 0.92 -52.17
N ALA A 14 -18.99 2.05 -52.21
CA ALA A 14 -18.67 3.25 -51.45
C ALA A 14 -18.78 3.00 -49.91
N ALA A 15 -19.83 2.26 -49.46
CA ALA A 15 -20.00 1.90 -48.07
C ALA A 15 -18.88 0.94 -47.60
N VAL A 16 -18.48 -0.01 -48.42
CA VAL A 16 -17.32 -0.90 -48.14
C VAL A 16 -15.99 -0.15 -48.09
N ILE A 17 -15.78 0.80 -49.03
CA ILE A 17 -14.57 1.64 -49.07
C ILE A 17 -14.57 2.61 -47.88
N ILE A 18 -15.68 3.21 -47.52
CA ILE A 18 -15.83 4.06 -46.31
C ILE A 18 -15.61 3.20 -45.04
N GLY A 19 -16.15 2.01 -45.01
CA GLY A 19 -15.89 1.03 -43.92
C GLY A 19 -14.39 0.66 -43.83
N ILE A 20 -13.73 0.39 -44.97
CA ILE A 20 -12.30 0.04 -45.00
C ILE A 20 -11.42 1.28 -44.66
N PHE A 21 -11.78 2.47 -45.07
CA PHE A 21 -11.08 3.69 -44.66
C PHE A 21 -11.33 4.09 -43.22
N SER A 22 -12.47 3.73 -42.62
CA SER A 22 -12.71 3.89 -41.19
C SER A 22 -11.83 2.97 -40.36
N PHE A 23 -11.39 1.82 -40.87
CA PHE A 23 -10.49 0.86 -40.22
C PHE A 23 -9.00 1.25 -40.30
N MET A 24 -8.63 2.35 -40.96
CA MET A 24 -7.24 2.79 -41.09
C MET A 24 -6.92 4.13 -40.42
N LYS A 25 -7.80 4.65 -39.56
CA LYS A 25 -7.46 5.81 -38.76
C LYS A 25 -6.44 5.34 -37.70
N LYS A 26 -5.16 5.68 -37.87
CA LYS A 26 -4.15 5.44 -36.82
C LYS A 26 -4.64 6.13 -35.55
N GLU A 27 -4.91 5.34 -34.53
CA GLU A 27 -5.21 5.89 -33.22
C GLU A 27 -3.98 6.63 -32.69
N THR A 28 -4.20 7.81 -32.16
CA THR A 28 -3.18 8.65 -31.51
C THR A 28 -3.69 9.01 -30.14
N LEU A 29 -2.77 9.31 -29.22
CA LEU A 29 -3.14 9.82 -27.91
C LEU A 29 -4.00 11.09 -28.08
N ASN A 30 -5.17 11.08 -27.45
CA ASN A 30 -6.04 12.25 -27.42
C ASN A 30 -5.64 13.11 -26.22
N SER A 31 -5.27 14.37 -26.50
CA SER A 31 -4.89 15.35 -25.48
C SER A 31 -6.08 16.08 -24.84
N GLU A 32 -7.30 15.86 -25.31
CA GLU A 32 -8.49 16.44 -24.68
C GLU A 32 -8.59 15.94 -23.22
N GLY A 33 -8.66 16.88 -22.27
CA GLY A 33 -8.63 16.58 -20.84
C GLY A 33 -7.24 16.25 -20.27
N PHE A 34 -6.15 16.53 -20.99
CA PHE A 34 -4.79 16.46 -20.42
C PHE A 34 -4.64 17.45 -19.26
N ILE A 35 -4.13 16.96 -18.14
CA ILE A 35 -3.82 17.80 -16.98
C ILE A 35 -2.31 18.06 -16.98
N ALA A 36 -1.96 19.31 -17.15
CA ALA A 36 -0.56 19.76 -17.16
C ALA A 36 -0.02 19.96 -15.74
N LYS A 37 1.29 20.07 -15.63
CA LYS A 37 1.98 20.57 -14.44
C LYS A 37 1.43 21.94 -14.05
N SER A 38 1.15 22.13 -12.77
CA SER A 38 0.60 23.38 -12.26
C SER A 38 1.64 24.51 -12.32
N ASP A 39 1.19 25.72 -12.64
CA ASP A 39 1.95 26.96 -12.56
C ASP A 39 1.57 27.79 -11.32
N ILE A 40 1.13 27.13 -10.25
CA ILE A 40 0.70 27.74 -9.00
C ILE A 40 1.79 28.68 -8.44
N VAL A 41 1.37 29.86 -7.99
CA VAL A 41 2.21 30.81 -7.28
C VAL A 41 1.90 30.75 -5.79
N ILE A 42 2.96 30.56 -4.97
CA ILE A 42 2.85 30.46 -3.52
C ILE A 42 3.10 31.85 -2.90
N GLU A 43 2.09 32.37 -2.25
CA GLU A 43 2.21 33.67 -1.56
C GLU A 43 2.93 33.50 -0.21
N ASN A 44 3.93 34.37 0.03
CA ASN A 44 4.70 34.43 1.29
C ASN A 44 5.35 33.09 1.72
N GLY A 45 5.54 32.15 0.81
CA GLY A 45 6.11 30.85 1.11
C GLY A 45 5.19 29.90 1.90
N VAL A 46 3.91 30.23 2.06
CA VAL A 46 2.97 29.43 2.85
C VAL A 46 2.36 28.32 2.01
N MET A 47 2.62 27.06 2.38
CA MET A 47 1.97 25.91 1.76
C MET A 47 0.47 25.92 2.08
N THR A 48 -0.36 25.77 1.05
CA THR A 48 -1.84 25.72 1.15
C THR A 48 -2.36 24.35 0.68
N PRO A 49 -3.63 23.99 0.94
CA PRO A 49 -4.25 22.79 0.38
C PRO A 49 -4.22 22.77 -1.15
N GLU A 50 -4.36 23.92 -1.81
CA GLU A 50 -4.21 24.07 -3.25
C GLU A 50 -2.80 23.72 -3.72
N ALA A 51 -1.77 24.15 -3.00
CA ALA A 51 -0.38 23.79 -3.27
C ALA A 51 -0.15 22.28 -3.09
N LEU A 52 -0.69 21.66 -2.03
CA LEU A 52 -0.57 20.21 -1.81
C LEU A 52 -1.15 19.41 -2.97
N LEU A 53 -2.32 19.79 -3.49
CA LEU A 53 -2.94 19.09 -4.62
C LEU A 53 -2.28 19.38 -5.97
N ALA A 54 -1.49 20.45 -6.08
CA ALA A 54 -0.75 20.82 -7.29
C ALA A 54 0.53 20.00 -7.50
N PHE A 55 1.06 19.35 -6.46
CA PHE A 55 2.24 18.50 -6.57
C PHE A 55 2.00 17.32 -7.53
N GLY A 56 2.95 17.09 -8.42
CA GLY A 56 3.02 15.88 -9.25
C GLY A 56 3.34 14.65 -8.40
N ARG A 57 2.62 13.55 -8.66
CA ARG A 57 2.80 12.27 -7.98
C ARG A 57 3.55 11.31 -8.89
N LEU A 58 4.87 11.22 -8.68
CA LEU A 58 5.77 10.34 -9.40
C LEU A 58 5.63 8.90 -8.88
N SER A 59 5.60 7.91 -9.79
CA SER A 59 5.55 6.49 -9.42
C SER A 59 5.91 5.57 -10.59
N ASP A 60 6.10 4.27 -10.31
CA ASP A 60 6.31 3.17 -11.25
C ASP A 60 7.50 3.40 -12.21
N PRO A 61 8.73 3.64 -11.71
CA PRO A 61 9.91 3.79 -12.55
C PRO A 61 10.37 2.45 -13.13
N GLN A 62 10.80 2.46 -14.40
CA GLN A 62 11.28 1.30 -15.14
C GLN A 62 12.52 1.66 -15.92
N VAL A 63 13.62 0.90 -15.78
CA VAL A 63 14.81 1.11 -16.59
C VAL A 63 14.64 0.47 -17.97
N SER A 64 15.14 1.13 -19.00
CA SER A 64 15.12 0.62 -20.39
C SER A 64 15.98 -0.65 -20.52
N PRO A 65 15.71 -1.54 -21.49
CA PRO A 65 16.48 -2.77 -21.69
C PRO A 65 17.97 -2.55 -21.98
N ASP A 66 18.36 -1.38 -22.49
CA ASP A 66 19.77 -1.00 -22.71
C ASP A 66 20.44 -0.38 -21.46
N GLY A 67 19.68 -0.20 -20.38
CA GLY A 67 20.19 0.37 -19.14
C GLY A 67 20.49 1.87 -19.18
N GLU A 68 20.01 2.62 -20.20
CA GLU A 68 20.38 4.03 -20.35
C GLU A 68 19.31 5.01 -19.84
N TYR A 69 18.03 4.60 -19.79
CA TYR A 69 16.89 5.49 -19.52
C TYR A 69 15.99 4.94 -18.44
N ILE A 70 15.30 5.85 -17.76
CA ILE A 70 14.21 5.54 -16.82
C ILE A 70 12.90 6.05 -17.43
N LEU A 71 11.91 5.16 -17.57
CA LEU A 71 10.51 5.47 -17.87
C LEU A 71 9.76 5.55 -16.54
N TYR A 72 8.98 6.60 -16.32
CA TYR A 72 8.17 6.74 -15.11
C TYR A 72 6.88 7.51 -15.40
N GLY A 73 5.92 7.44 -14.51
CA GLY A 73 4.69 8.19 -14.65
C GLY A 73 4.55 9.28 -13.60
N VAL A 74 3.93 10.38 -13.98
CA VAL A 74 3.53 11.46 -13.07
C VAL A 74 2.04 11.72 -13.22
N SER A 75 1.33 11.73 -12.09
CA SER A 75 -0.09 12.11 -12.02
C SER A 75 -0.21 13.54 -11.54
N TYR A 76 -0.93 14.37 -12.29
CA TYR A 76 -1.35 15.70 -11.87
C TYR A 76 -2.84 15.74 -11.62
N THR A 77 -3.27 16.61 -10.72
CA THR A 77 -4.65 16.74 -10.25
C THR A 77 -5.26 18.06 -10.75
N SER A 78 -6.48 17.98 -11.29
CA SER A 78 -7.35 19.13 -11.54
C SER A 78 -8.47 19.13 -10.50
N VAL A 79 -8.49 20.13 -9.62
CA VAL A 79 -9.58 20.32 -8.65
C VAL A 79 -10.86 20.74 -9.38
N GLU A 80 -10.75 21.53 -10.44
CA GLU A 80 -11.88 21.95 -11.26
C GLU A 80 -12.59 20.76 -11.91
N ASP A 81 -11.83 19.86 -12.58
CA ASP A 81 -12.36 18.65 -13.21
C ASP A 81 -12.64 17.52 -12.20
N ASN A 82 -12.29 17.71 -10.94
CA ASN A 82 -12.40 16.72 -9.85
C ASN A 82 -11.76 15.36 -10.17
N ARG A 83 -10.58 15.35 -10.80
CA ARG A 83 -9.88 14.14 -11.21
C ARG A 83 -8.37 14.32 -11.31
N SER A 84 -7.66 13.22 -11.38
CA SER A 84 -6.23 13.18 -11.70
C SER A 84 -5.99 12.49 -13.04
N CYS A 85 -4.86 12.79 -13.66
CA CYS A 85 -4.45 12.16 -14.92
C CYS A 85 -2.95 11.89 -14.92
N ARG A 86 -2.60 10.63 -15.22
CA ARG A 86 -1.21 10.15 -15.28
C ARG A 86 -0.69 10.18 -16.70
N ASN A 87 0.51 10.74 -16.88
CA ASN A 87 1.23 10.73 -18.13
C ASN A 87 2.69 10.27 -17.93
N LEU A 88 3.37 9.88 -19.00
CA LEU A 88 4.67 9.22 -18.98
C LEU A 88 5.81 10.18 -19.29
N TYR A 89 6.91 9.97 -18.58
CA TYR A 89 8.16 10.71 -18.71
C TYR A 89 9.32 9.74 -18.97
N ILE A 90 10.38 10.24 -19.60
CA ILE A 90 11.66 9.54 -19.76
C ILE A 90 12.79 10.49 -19.38
N CYS A 91 13.75 9.99 -18.60
CA CYS A 91 15.03 10.65 -18.36
C CYS A 91 16.18 9.64 -18.49
N LYS A 92 17.44 10.10 -18.52
CA LYS A 92 18.59 9.23 -18.35
C LYS A 92 18.74 8.80 -16.89
N LEU A 93 19.58 7.78 -16.64
CA LEU A 93 19.88 7.31 -15.27
C LEU A 93 20.45 8.41 -14.38
N ASP A 94 21.12 9.41 -14.94
CA ASP A 94 21.68 10.55 -14.19
C ASP A 94 20.70 11.73 -14.04
N GLY A 95 19.45 11.59 -14.53
CA GLY A 95 18.39 12.58 -14.52
C GLY A 95 18.42 13.56 -15.69
N SER A 96 19.46 13.55 -16.54
CA SER A 96 19.51 14.40 -17.72
C SER A 96 18.50 13.96 -18.80
N ASP A 97 18.24 14.84 -19.78
CA ASP A 97 17.27 14.62 -20.86
C ASP A 97 15.84 14.28 -20.36
N ASN A 98 15.41 14.81 -19.20
CA ASN A 98 14.09 14.57 -18.65
C ASN A 98 13.00 15.19 -19.53
N GLN A 99 12.05 14.38 -19.99
CA GLN A 99 11.03 14.77 -20.94
C GLN A 99 9.67 14.10 -20.68
N LEU A 100 8.60 14.90 -20.66
CA LEU A 100 7.22 14.41 -20.81
C LEU A 100 7.04 13.85 -22.24
N ILE A 101 6.75 12.56 -22.38
CA ILE A 101 6.63 11.89 -23.68
C ILE A 101 5.19 11.68 -24.13
N THR A 102 4.22 11.75 -23.23
CA THR A 102 2.79 11.61 -23.55
C THR A 102 1.99 12.81 -23.09
N LYS A 103 0.93 13.15 -23.83
CA LYS A 103 -0.08 14.14 -23.45
C LYS A 103 -1.44 13.53 -23.71
N SER A 104 -1.93 12.75 -22.74
CA SER A 104 -3.19 12.03 -22.82
C SER A 104 -4.18 12.62 -21.81
N GLY A 105 -5.44 12.75 -22.18
CA GLY A 105 -6.53 13.06 -21.24
C GLY A 105 -7.02 11.84 -20.44
N LYS A 106 -6.53 10.64 -20.78
CA LYS A 106 -6.73 9.40 -20.00
C LYS A 106 -5.43 9.00 -19.35
N SER A 107 -5.49 8.49 -18.13
CA SER A 107 -4.33 7.97 -17.41
C SER A 107 -3.68 6.80 -18.16
N LEU A 108 -2.35 6.80 -18.18
CA LEU A 108 -1.52 5.73 -18.72
C LEU A 108 -0.83 5.05 -17.53
N ASN A 109 -1.30 3.87 -17.16
CA ASN A 109 -0.85 3.14 -15.98
C ASN A 109 -0.01 1.93 -16.37
N ASN A 110 0.74 1.39 -15.41
CA ASN A 110 1.47 0.13 -15.55
C ASN A 110 2.36 0.10 -16.81
N ALA A 111 3.12 1.18 -17.04
CA ALA A 111 3.92 1.34 -18.26
C ALA A 111 5.18 0.46 -18.24
N ARG A 112 5.44 -0.26 -19.33
CA ARG A 112 6.58 -1.18 -19.47
C ARG A 112 7.29 -1.00 -20.82
N TRP A 113 8.59 -1.14 -20.83
CA TRP A 113 9.37 -1.19 -22.07
C TRP A 113 9.10 -2.48 -22.84
N SER A 114 9.07 -2.40 -24.17
CA SER A 114 9.26 -3.61 -24.99
C SER A 114 10.72 -4.08 -24.91
N ALA A 115 10.96 -5.39 -25.06
CA ALA A 115 12.30 -5.99 -24.97
C ALA A 115 13.33 -5.33 -25.93
N ASP A 116 12.88 -4.82 -27.07
CA ASP A 116 13.74 -4.11 -28.05
C ASP A 116 13.91 -2.60 -27.74
N GLY A 117 13.34 -2.11 -26.62
CA GLY A 117 13.40 -0.69 -26.22
C GLY A 117 12.67 0.29 -27.15
N LYS A 118 11.96 -0.21 -28.19
CA LYS A 118 11.37 0.65 -29.22
C LYS A 118 9.90 0.96 -29.03
N ARG A 119 9.28 0.42 -28.01
CA ARG A 119 7.87 0.64 -27.67
C ARG A 119 7.71 0.79 -26.18
N VAL A 120 6.66 1.48 -25.79
CA VAL A 120 6.12 1.43 -24.45
C VAL A 120 4.74 0.72 -24.49
N ILE A 121 4.49 -0.17 -23.54
CA ILE A 121 3.28 -0.95 -23.37
C ILE A 121 2.64 -0.45 -22.08
N PHE A 122 1.33 -0.17 -22.06
CA PHE A 122 0.66 0.45 -20.91
C PHE A 122 -0.84 0.12 -20.89
N LEU A 123 -1.46 0.33 -19.74
CA LEU A 123 -2.91 0.32 -19.58
C LEU A 123 -3.49 1.71 -19.88
N MET A 124 -4.57 1.72 -20.66
CA MET A 124 -5.39 2.91 -20.91
C MET A 124 -6.85 2.50 -21.06
N GLY A 125 -7.72 3.01 -20.18
CA GLY A 125 -9.15 2.70 -20.20
C GLY A 125 -9.44 1.20 -20.03
N GLY A 126 -8.75 0.52 -19.10
CA GLY A 126 -8.93 -0.89 -18.79
C GLY A 126 -8.46 -1.85 -19.89
N GLN A 127 -7.60 -1.40 -20.82
CA GLN A 127 -7.08 -2.25 -21.89
C GLN A 127 -5.58 -2.06 -22.08
N ILE A 128 -4.88 -3.09 -22.59
CA ILE A 128 -3.45 -3.05 -22.92
C ILE A 128 -3.26 -2.39 -24.27
N TRP A 129 -2.40 -1.39 -24.29
CA TRP A 129 -2.01 -0.65 -25.48
C TRP A 129 -0.49 -0.62 -25.60
N SER A 130 0.02 -0.33 -26.80
CA SER A 130 1.40 0.05 -26.99
C SER A 130 1.56 1.21 -27.96
N ALA A 131 2.65 1.94 -27.79
CA ALA A 131 3.04 3.00 -28.68
C ALA A 131 4.53 2.87 -29.08
N GLY A 132 4.87 3.15 -30.33
CA GLY A 132 6.27 3.19 -30.75
C GLY A 132 7.00 4.37 -30.11
N LEU A 133 8.24 4.17 -29.69
CA LEU A 133 9.14 5.21 -29.21
C LEU A 133 10.21 5.51 -30.28
N ASN A 134 10.40 6.78 -30.57
CA ASN A 134 11.41 7.23 -31.53
C ASN A 134 12.19 8.41 -30.94
N ARG A 135 13.50 8.28 -30.85
CA ARG A 135 14.39 9.39 -30.49
C ARG A 135 14.80 10.17 -31.75
N LYS A 136 14.54 11.48 -31.74
CA LYS A 136 14.90 12.43 -32.82
C LYS A 136 15.71 13.58 -32.24
N ALA A 137 16.27 14.47 -33.11
CA ALA A 137 17.01 15.63 -32.64
C ALA A 137 16.28 16.56 -31.62
N GLY A 138 14.97 16.45 -31.49
CA GLY A 138 14.16 17.18 -30.50
C GLY A 138 13.63 16.33 -29.33
N GLY A 139 14.30 15.20 -29.03
CA GLY A 139 13.93 14.29 -27.92
C GLY A 139 13.06 13.12 -28.35
N TRP A 140 12.41 12.50 -27.36
CA TRP A 140 11.54 11.35 -27.55
C TRP A 140 10.20 11.72 -28.17
N LYS A 141 9.69 10.88 -29.05
CA LYS A 141 8.35 11.02 -29.65
C LYS A 141 7.61 9.69 -29.61
N VAL A 142 6.38 9.74 -29.11
CA VAL A 142 5.44 8.63 -29.11
C VAL A 142 4.75 8.56 -30.48
N GLY A 143 4.73 7.37 -31.07
CA GLY A 143 4.10 7.08 -32.35
C GLY A 143 2.62 6.72 -32.23
N SER A 144 2.11 6.05 -33.28
CA SER A 144 0.71 5.57 -33.28
C SER A 144 0.49 4.48 -32.24
N LEU A 145 -0.69 4.50 -31.64
CA LEU A 145 -1.20 3.50 -30.70
C LEU A 145 -1.54 2.18 -31.41
N ARG A 146 -1.42 1.10 -30.64
CA ARG A 146 -1.96 -0.21 -30.98
C ARG A 146 -2.64 -0.80 -29.77
N LYS A 147 -3.88 -1.24 -29.92
CA LYS A 147 -4.64 -1.99 -28.93
C LYS A 147 -4.21 -3.45 -28.93
N HIS A 148 -4.02 -4.06 -27.77
CA HIS A 148 -3.59 -5.46 -27.62
C HIS A 148 -4.62 -6.31 -26.89
N SER A 149 -5.62 -5.72 -26.22
CA SER A 149 -6.64 -6.47 -25.48
C SER A 149 -8.04 -5.94 -25.73
N ASP A 150 -9.04 -6.80 -25.58
CA ASP A 150 -10.46 -6.46 -25.60
C ASP A 150 -11.19 -7.34 -24.58
N VAL A 151 -10.87 -7.12 -23.30
CA VAL A 151 -11.43 -7.83 -22.15
C VAL A 151 -12.63 -7.03 -21.64
N PRO A 152 -13.86 -7.61 -21.66
CA PRO A 152 -15.09 -6.85 -21.32
C PRO A 152 -15.11 -6.28 -19.91
N ALA A 153 -14.66 -7.04 -18.91
CA ALA A 153 -14.55 -6.58 -17.51
C ALA A 153 -13.42 -5.55 -17.31
N GLY A 154 -12.54 -5.41 -18.32
CA GLY A 154 -11.34 -4.58 -18.22
C GLY A 154 -10.16 -5.32 -17.60
N ILE A 155 -9.00 -4.67 -17.68
CA ILE A 155 -7.74 -5.12 -17.09
C ILE A 155 -7.33 -4.08 -16.05
N GLY A 156 -7.16 -4.51 -14.80
CA GLY A 156 -6.68 -3.66 -13.70
C GLY A 156 -5.18 -3.46 -13.75
N GLU A 157 -4.42 -4.55 -13.92
CA GLU A 157 -2.97 -4.59 -13.96
C GLU A 157 -2.46 -5.69 -14.90
N PHE A 158 -1.20 -5.59 -15.34
CA PHE A 158 -0.57 -6.66 -16.13
C PHE A 158 0.95 -6.74 -15.87
N LYS A 159 1.52 -7.93 -16.13
CA LYS A 159 2.96 -8.18 -16.10
C LYS A 159 3.38 -9.07 -17.27
N LEU A 160 4.37 -8.61 -18.06
CA LEU A 160 4.88 -9.38 -19.18
C LEU A 160 5.82 -10.50 -18.69
N SER A 161 5.83 -11.64 -19.38
CA SER A 161 6.87 -12.66 -19.19
C SER A 161 8.26 -12.09 -19.55
N PRO A 162 9.37 -12.65 -19.03
CA PRO A 162 10.71 -12.15 -19.31
C PRO A 162 11.05 -12.08 -20.80
N ASP A 163 10.58 -13.04 -21.59
CA ASP A 163 10.71 -13.04 -23.06
C ASP A 163 9.67 -12.21 -23.80
N GLN A 164 8.69 -11.65 -23.06
CA GLN A 164 7.54 -10.88 -23.56
C GLN A 164 6.69 -11.59 -24.61
N GLN A 165 6.66 -12.94 -24.60
CA GLN A 165 5.76 -13.72 -25.46
C GLN A 165 4.43 -14.03 -24.77
N LYS A 166 4.34 -13.81 -23.45
CA LYS A 166 3.14 -13.96 -22.66
C LYS A 166 2.91 -12.75 -21.78
N VAL A 167 1.67 -12.60 -21.37
CA VAL A 167 1.24 -11.61 -20.37
C VAL A 167 0.36 -12.29 -19.35
N MET A 168 0.59 -12.02 -18.06
CA MET A 168 -0.42 -12.22 -17.02
C MET A 168 -1.11 -10.89 -16.76
N TYR A 169 -2.41 -10.93 -16.54
CA TYR A 169 -3.22 -9.75 -16.27
C TYR A 169 -4.34 -10.05 -15.26
N VAL A 170 -4.73 -9.03 -14.53
CA VAL A 170 -5.80 -9.09 -13.54
C VAL A 170 -7.10 -8.57 -14.15
N SER A 171 -8.15 -9.35 -14.03
CA SER A 171 -9.51 -8.98 -14.41
C SER A 171 -10.50 -9.59 -13.40
N THR A 172 -11.79 -9.20 -13.43
CA THR A 172 -12.77 -9.69 -12.45
C THR A 172 -13.60 -10.84 -12.97
N VAL A 173 -14.02 -11.71 -12.02
CA VAL A 173 -15.02 -12.77 -12.22
C VAL A 173 -16.13 -12.63 -11.18
N LYS A 174 -17.31 -13.19 -11.44
CA LYS A 174 -18.42 -13.17 -10.47
C LYS A 174 -18.06 -13.88 -9.18
N SER A 175 -18.43 -13.30 -8.05
CA SER A 175 -18.28 -13.88 -6.71
C SER A 175 -19.43 -14.86 -6.36
N ALA A 176 -19.42 -15.36 -5.12
CA ALA A 176 -20.50 -16.15 -4.55
C ALA A 176 -21.72 -15.30 -4.09
N VAL A 177 -21.56 -13.98 -3.95
CA VAL A 177 -22.65 -13.06 -3.60
C VAL A 177 -23.61 -12.93 -4.77
N LYS A 178 -24.89 -13.05 -4.52
CA LYS A 178 -25.92 -13.11 -5.56
C LYS A 178 -26.73 -11.82 -5.65
N SER A 179 -26.90 -11.36 -6.88
CA SER A 179 -27.89 -10.33 -7.21
C SER A 179 -29.30 -10.94 -7.39
N PRO A 180 -30.37 -10.16 -7.34
CA PRO A 180 -31.73 -10.67 -7.63
C PRO A 180 -31.86 -11.31 -9.00
N SER A 181 -31.20 -10.80 -10.03
CA SER A 181 -31.19 -11.36 -11.38
C SER A 181 -30.52 -12.73 -11.49
N ASP A 182 -29.62 -13.09 -10.57
CA ASP A 182 -29.02 -14.42 -10.50
C ASP A 182 -30.01 -15.49 -9.99
N CYS A 183 -31.09 -15.05 -9.31
CA CYS A 183 -32.12 -15.91 -8.73
C CYS A 183 -33.49 -15.80 -9.45
N TYR A 184 -33.80 -14.61 -10.02
CA TYR A 184 -35.09 -14.27 -10.57
C TYR A 184 -34.93 -13.47 -11.86
N GLU A 185 -35.14 -14.10 -13.01
CA GLU A 185 -34.94 -13.48 -14.33
C GLU A 185 -35.83 -12.24 -14.60
N ASP A 186 -36.96 -12.14 -13.90
CA ASP A 186 -37.92 -11.04 -14.02
C ASP A 186 -37.62 -9.85 -13.10
N LEU A 187 -36.59 -9.91 -12.27
CA LEU A 187 -36.20 -8.88 -11.29
C LEU A 187 -34.86 -8.22 -11.58
N ASP A 188 -34.52 -8.02 -12.85
CA ASP A 188 -33.28 -7.39 -13.35
C ASP A 188 -33.05 -5.95 -12.87
N LYS A 189 -34.09 -5.28 -12.37
CA LYS A 189 -34.04 -3.90 -11.84
C LYS A 189 -33.99 -3.83 -10.32
N ALA A 190 -34.10 -4.95 -9.62
CA ALA A 190 -33.95 -4.96 -8.18
C ALA A 190 -32.47 -4.75 -7.81
N THR A 191 -32.20 -3.97 -6.75
CA THR A 191 -30.82 -3.58 -6.36
C THR A 191 -30.32 -4.28 -5.10
N ALA A 192 -31.06 -5.28 -4.59
CA ALA A 192 -30.65 -6.05 -3.43
C ALA A 192 -29.50 -7.01 -3.76
N TYR A 193 -28.82 -7.51 -2.75
CA TYR A 193 -27.95 -8.67 -2.82
C TYR A 193 -28.26 -9.61 -1.67
N THR A 194 -27.91 -10.90 -1.82
CA THR A 194 -28.06 -11.92 -0.79
C THR A 194 -26.78 -12.70 -0.62
N THR A 195 -26.47 -13.05 0.63
CA THR A 195 -25.38 -13.95 0.97
C THR A 195 -25.79 -14.83 2.12
N ASP A 196 -25.30 -16.06 2.14
CA ASP A 196 -25.49 -17.02 3.22
C ASP A 196 -24.21 -17.21 4.05
N ASP A 197 -23.15 -16.44 3.74
CA ASP A 197 -21.84 -16.51 4.38
C ASP A 197 -21.23 -15.12 4.58
N LEU A 198 -20.09 -15.08 5.25
CA LEU A 198 -19.25 -13.89 5.39
C LEU A 198 -18.46 -13.65 4.09
N MET A 199 -17.61 -12.63 4.02
CA MET A 199 -16.92 -12.20 2.79
C MET A 199 -17.89 -11.63 1.75
N TYR A 200 -18.68 -10.66 2.16
CA TYR A 200 -19.62 -9.97 1.26
C TYR A 200 -19.30 -8.50 1.07
N ARG A 201 -18.29 -7.98 1.77
CA ARG A 201 -17.80 -6.61 1.68
C ARG A 201 -16.28 -6.55 1.75
N HIS A 202 -15.72 -5.62 1.01
CA HIS A 202 -14.34 -5.14 1.14
C HIS A 202 -14.36 -3.62 1.16
N TRP A 203 -13.52 -3.01 1.90
CA TRP A 203 -13.17 -1.60 1.92
C TRP A 203 -14.32 -0.61 1.70
N ASP A 204 -14.91 -0.56 0.49
CA ASP A 204 -15.96 0.40 0.07
C ASP A 204 -17.01 -0.21 -0.85
N HIS A 205 -17.00 -1.52 -1.07
CA HIS A 205 -17.91 -2.18 -2.00
C HIS A 205 -18.42 -3.55 -1.51
N THR A 206 -19.54 -3.95 -2.07
CA THR A 206 -20.06 -5.31 -1.94
C THR A 206 -19.30 -6.21 -2.91
N VAL A 207 -18.84 -7.38 -2.45
CA VAL A 207 -18.03 -8.34 -3.22
C VAL A 207 -18.90 -9.09 -4.23
N MET A 208 -19.40 -8.38 -5.26
CA MET A 208 -20.16 -8.96 -6.38
C MET A 208 -19.26 -9.62 -7.40
N GLU A 209 -18.01 -9.18 -7.49
CA GLU A 209 -16.95 -9.69 -8.33
C GLU A 209 -15.65 -9.79 -7.51
N VAL A 210 -14.76 -10.68 -7.90
CA VAL A 210 -13.43 -10.84 -7.30
C VAL A 210 -12.35 -10.80 -8.38
N PRO A 211 -11.13 -10.32 -8.08
CA PRO A 211 -10.04 -10.36 -9.03
C PRO A 211 -9.54 -11.77 -9.26
N HIS A 212 -9.29 -12.12 -10.52
CA HIS A 212 -8.57 -13.29 -10.97
C HIS A 212 -7.41 -12.91 -11.87
N THR A 213 -6.38 -13.73 -11.88
CA THR A 213 -5.23 -13.56 -12.77
C THR A 213 -5.31 -14.51 -13.95
N PHE A 214 -5.20 -13.93 -15.14
CA PHE A 214 -5.26 -14.65 -16.42
C PHE A 214 -3.90 -14.61 -17.11
N VAL A 215 -3.60 -15.65 -17.90
CA VAL A 215 -2.40 -15.74 -18.74
C VAL A 215 -2.81 -15.86 -20.20
N ALA A 216 -2.21 -15.06 -21.08
CA ALA A 216 -2.42 -15.09 -22.52
C ALA A 216 -1.12 -14.97 -23.31
N ASP A 217 -1.12 -15.40 -24.57
CA ASP A 217 -0.05 -15.13 -25.50
C ASP A 217 -0.03 -13.63 -25.82
N PHE A 218 1.18 -13.06 -25.91
CA PHE A 218 1.40 -11.65 -26.21
C PHE A 218 2.37 -11.46 -27.36
N ASP A 219 1.96 -10.68 -28.34
CA ASP A 219 2.82 -10.23 -29.43
C ASP A 219 2.67 -8.70 -29.62
N PRO A 220 3.67 -7.90 -29.25
CA PRO A 220 3.61 -6.45 -29.40
C PRO A 220 3.50 -5.98 -30.87
N LYS A 221 3.76 -6.87 -31.83
CA LYS A 221 3.64 -6.62 -33.27
C LYS A 221 2.44 -7.33 -33.89
N GLY A 222 1.83 -8.29 -33.16
CA GLY A 222 0.70 -9.10 -33.60
C GLY A 222 -0.60 -8.32 -33.80
N LYS A 223 -1.56 -8.97 -34.45
CA LYS A 223 -2.90 -8.39 -34.69
C LYS A 223 -3.97 -9.03 -33.82
N SER A 224 -3.68 -10.17 -33.20
CA SER A 224 -4.61 -10.85 -32.30
C SER A 224 -4.77 -10.03 -31.03
N LEU A 225 -6.03 -9.87 -30.60
CA LEU A 225 -6.37 -9.26 -29.32
C LEU A 225 -6.43 -10.32 -28.24
N ILE A 226 -5.96 -9.98 -27.06
CA ILE A 226 -6.21 -10.73 -25.84
C ILE A 226 -7.68 -10.54 -25.46
N THR A 227 -8.36 -11.64 -25.24
CA THR A 227 -9.75 -11.69 -24.77
C THR A 227 -9.86 -12.72 -23.64
N THR A 228 -10.95 -12.73 -22.92
CA THR A 228 -11.18 -13.72 -21.87
C THR A 228 -11.15 -15.16 -22.46
N GLU A 229 -11.68 -15.35 -23.67
CA GLU A 229 -11.80 -16.68 -24.31
C GLU A 229 -10.47 -17.27 -24.75
N ASN A 230 -9.43 -16.44 -25.00
CA ASN A 230 -8.09 -16.91 -25.39
C ASN A 230 -7.06 -16.77 -24.27
N SER A 231 -7.51 -16.63 -23.05
CA SER A 231 -6.69 -16.53 -21.84
C SER A 231 -7.00 -17.71 -20.91
N ALA A 232 -5.99 -18.19 -20.22
CA ALA A 232 -6.13 -19.20 -19.16
C ALA A 232 -6.23 -18.51 -17.80
N ASP A 233 -7.26 -18.82 -17.04
CA ASP A 233 -7.39 -18.42 -15.64
C ASP A 233 -6.50 -19.30 -14.77
N ILE A 234 -5.62 -18.71 -13.97
CA ILE A 234 -4.70 -19.46 -13.09
C ILE A 234 -5.48 -20.29 -12.05
N LEU A 235 -6.66 -19.83 -11.64
CA LEU A 235 -7.51 -20.47 -10.64
C LEU A 235 -8.62 -21.36 -11.25
N GLU A 236 -8.64 -21.61 -12.56
CA GLU A 236 -9.72 -22.35 -13.24
C GLU A 236 -9.99 -23.76 -12.71
N LYS A 237 -8.99 -24.40 -12.08
CA LYS A 237 -9.11 -25.75 -11.50
C LYS A 237 -9.54 -25.77 -10.03
N GLU A 238 -9.66 -24.62 -9.41
CA GLU A 238 -10.09 -24.53 -8.01
C GLU A 238 -11.60 -24.79 -7.89
N VAL A 239 -12.00 -25.35 -6.77
CA VAL A 239 -13.41 -25.69 -6.51
C VAL A 239 -14.20 -24.47 -6.03
N GLU A 240 -13.54 -23.65 -5.21
CA GLU A 240 -14.09 -22.43 -4.64
C GLU A 240 -13.55 -21.23 -5.41
N ILE A 241 -14.23 -20.11 -5.31
CA ILE A 241 -13.80 -18.83 -5.89
C ILE A 241 -12.88 -18.12 -4.90
N TYR A 242 -11.64 -17.89 -5.30
CA TYR A 242 -10.63 -17.18 -4.51
C TYR A 242 -10.22 -15.88 -5.19
N GLU A 243 -9.64 -14.98 -4.43
CA GLU A 243 -9.10 -13.71 -4.94
C GLU A 243 -7.63 -13.87 -5.34
N LEU A 244 -7.27 -13.35 -6.52
CA LEU A 244 -5.89 -13.27 -6.97
C LEU A 244 -5.69 -12.07 -7.91
N PRO A 245 -5.06 -10.98 -7.44
CA PRO A 245 -4.50 -10.71 -6.10
C PRO A 245 -5.55 -10.68 -4.98
N THR A 246 -5.09 -10.77 -3.72
CA THR A 246 -5.95 -10.76 -2.54
C THR A 246 -6.44 -9.34 -2.23
N GLU A 247 -7.75 -9.13 -2.18
CA GLU A 247 -8.35 -7.84 -1.82
C GLU A 247 -8.22 -7.54 -0.30
N PRO A 248 -8.31 -6.24 0.11
CA PRO A 248 -8.50 -5.05 -0.73
C PRO A 248 -7.21 -4.39 -1.23
N PHE A 249 -6.02 -4.84 -0.85
CA PHE A 249 -4.76 -4.12 -1.10
C PHE A 249 -3.72 -4.90 -1.92
N GLY A 250 -3.98 -6.15 -2.26
CA GLY A 250 -3.07 -6.94 -3.09
C GLY A 250 -3.02 -6.48 -4.54
N GLY A 251 -1.86 -6.67 -5.17
CA GLY A 251 -1.60 -6.30 -6.56
C GLY A 251 -0.54 -7.20 -7.20
N LEU A 252 0.14 -6.68 -8.22
CA LEU A 252 1.16 -7.44 -8.97
C LEU A 252 2.38 -7.87 -8.15
N GLU A 253 2.63 -7.30 -6.98
CA GLU A 253 3.68 -7.76 -6.05
C GLU A 253 3.42 -9.19 -5.61
N GLN A 254 2.16 -9.61 -5.54
CA GLN A 254 1.76 -10.98 -5.20
C GLN A 254 1.99 -12.01 -6.31
N LEU A 255 2.47 -11.60 -7.49
CA LEU A 255 2.68 -12.47 -8.66
C LEU A 255 4.05 -12.24 -9.27
N CYS A 256 4.77 -13.33 -9.56
CA CYS A 256 6.10 -13.26 -10.15
C CYS A 256 6.35 -14.34 -11.19
N TRP A 257 6.76 -13.96 -12.41
CA TRP A 257 7.24 -14.90 -13.43
C TRP A 257 8.56 -15.54 -13.01
N SER A 258 8.73 -16.85 -13.27
CA SER A 258 10.07 -17.46 -13.25
C SER A 258 10.96 -16.83 -14.33
N PRO A 259 12.30 -16.83 -14.17
CA PRO A 259 13.21 -16.21 -15.13
C PRO A 259 13.08 -16.74 -16.56
N ASP A 260 12.68 -17.99 -16.71
CA ASP A 260 12.45 -18.67 -17.99
C ASP A 260 11.03 -18.48 -18.56
N GLY A 261 10.13 -17.80 -17.82
CA GLY A 261 8.75 -17.52 -18.23
C GLY A 261 7.81 -18.73 -18.29
N ARG A 262 8.21 -19.90 -17.75
CA ARG A 262 7.41 -21.13 -17.76
C ARG A 262 6.51 -21.29 -16.55
N PHE A 263 6.83 -20.62 -15.45
CA PHE A 263 6.12 -20.70 -14.18
C PHE A 263 5.75 -19.34 -13.64
N ILE A 264 4.71 -19.31 -12.81
CA ILE A 264 4.30 -18.12 -12.04
C ILE A 264 4.26 -18.50 -10.58
N ALA A 265 5.03 -17.82 -9.74
CA ALA A 265 4.83 -17.85 -8.30
C ALA A 265 3.78 -16.81 -7.92
N TYR A 266 2.85 -17.18 -7.03
CA TYR A 266 1.81 -16.26 -6.58
C TYR A 266 1.42 -16.51 -5.13
N SER A 267 1.00 -15.44 -4.45
CA SER A 267 0.40 -15.50 -3.11
C SER A 267 -1.11 -15.54 -3.22
N CYS A 268 -1.77 -16.45 -2.51
CA CYS A 268 -3.22 -16.55 -2.54
C CYS A 268 -3.77 -17.07 -1.22
N ARG A 269 -4.88 -16.47 -0.76
CA ARG A 269 -5.69 -16.94 0.35
C ARG A 269 -6.74 -17.94 -0.17
N LYS A 270 -6.39 -19.23 -0.27
CA LYS A 270 -7.34 -20.27 -0.72
C LYS A 270 -8.31 -20.68 0.39
N LEU A 271 -9.02 -19.69 0.92
CA LEU A 271 -10.09 -19.81 1.89
C LEU A 271 -11.36 -19.16 1.34
N ALA A 272 -12.53 -19.57 1.79
CA ALA A 272 -13.82 -19.03 1.35
C ALA A 272 -14.75 -18.81 2.54
N GLY A 273 -15.71 -17.86 2.38
CA GLY A 273 -16.75 -17.59 3.35
C GLY A 273 -16.21 -17.22 4.74
N LYS A 274 -16.70 -17.89 5.79
CA LYS A 274 -16.27 -17.63 7.18
C LYS A 274 -14.78 -17.80 7.38
N LYS A 275 -14.16 -18.79 6.76
CA LYS A 275 -12.71 -19.03 6.91
C LYS A 275 -11.92 -17.86 6.35
N TYR A 276 -12.32 -17.35 5.19
CA TYR A 276 -11.72 -16.15 4.61
C TYR A 276 -11.85 -14.93 5.54
N ALA A 277 -13.06 -14.69 6.05
CA ALA A 277 -13.35 -13.49 6.85
C ALA A 277 -12.55 -13.42 8.17
N PHE A 278 -12.11 -14.56 8.70
CA PHE A 278 -11.38 -14.65 9.97
C PHE A 278 -9.91 -15.05 9.83
N SER A 279 -9.34 -15.02 8.62
CA SER A 279 -7.97 -15.45 8.39
C SER A 279 -7.26 -14.52 7.41
N THR A 280 -5.98 -14.30 7.63
CA THR A 280 -5.06 -13.69 6.65
C THR A 280 -4.14 -14.73 6.02
N ASN A 281 -4.34 -16.03 6.32
CA ASN A 281 -3.47 -17.09 5.84
C ASN A 281 -3.39 -17.11 4.32
N THR A 282 -2.21 -16.82 3.79
CA THR A 282 -1.84 -16.96 2.39
C THR A 282 -0.65 -17.89 2.28
N GLU A 283 -0.60 -18.65 1.19
CA GLU A 283 0.55 -19.49 0.86
C GLU A 283 1.13 -19.06 -0.48
N ILE A 284 2.40 -19.39 -0.71
CA ILE A 284 3.02 -19.20 -2.02
C ILE A 284 2.77 -20.44 -2.87
N TYR A 285 2.16 -20.23 -4.03
CA TYR A 285 1.87 -21.26 -5.03
C TYR A 285 2.78 -21.07 -6.25
N ILE A 286 3.10 -22.18 -6.93
CA ILE A 286 3.81 -22.17 -8.21
C ILE A 286 2.89 -22.80 -9.25
N TYR A 287 2.53 -22.05 -10.28
CA TYR A 287 1.69 -22.44 -11.40
C TYR A 287 2.54 -22.72 -12.63
N ASN A 288 2.35 -23.86 -13.27
CA ASN A 288 2.96 -24.20 -14.55
C ASN A 288 2.06 -23.69 -15.70
N VAL A 289 2.57 -22.77 -16.49
CA VAL A 289 1.84 -22.12 -17.58
C VAL A 289 1.49 -23.08 -18.75
N LEU A 290 2.24 -24.19 -18.89
CA LEU A 290 2.00 -25.17 -19.95
C LEU A 290 0.98 -26.24 -19.53
N THR A 291 1.12 -26.80 -18.32
CA THR A 291 0.31 -27.92 -17.86
C THR A 291 -0.90 -27.49 -17.04
N HIS A 292 -0.95 -26.25 -16.62
CA HIS A 292 -1.94 -25.67 -15.69
C HIS A 292 -1.97 -26.41 -14.33
N GLU A 293 -0.87 -27.02 -13.95
CA GLU A 293 -0.69 -27.62 -12.62
C GLU A 293 -0.18 -26.58 -11.62
N THR A 294 -0.59 -26.76 -10.37
CA THR A 294 -0.18 -25.89 -9.27
C THR A 294 0.41 -26.72 -8.14
N SER A 295 1.52 -26.26 -7.58
CA SER A 295 2.08 -26.74 -6.32
C SER A 295 2.12 -25.64 -5.27
N VAL A 296 2.23 -26.00 -3.99
CA VAL A 296 2.27 -25.07 -2.86
C VAL A 296 3.62 -25.15 -2.15
N ILE A 297 4.11 -24.01 -1.68
CA ILE A 297 5.18 -23.91 -0.68
C ILE A 297 4.49 -23.84 0.68
N ASP A 298 4.24 -24.98 1.31
CA ASP A 298 3.46 -25.10 2.56
C ASP A 298 4.28 -24.61 3.77
N MET A 299 3.96 -23.44 4.28
CA MET A 299 4.51 -22.84 5.52
C MET A 299 3.74 -23.25 6.77
N LYS A 300 2.64 -23.96 6.63
CA LYS A 300 1.75 -24.41 7.72
C LYS A 300 1.04 -23.28 8.46
N GLY A 301 0.59 -22.32 7.72
CA GLY A 301 -0.11 -21.14 8.22
C GLY A 301 0.77 -19.90 8.29
N GLY A 302 0.14 -18.74 8.49
CA GLY A 302 0.76 -17.43 8.49
C GLY A 302 0.28 -16.55 7.35
N TYR A 303 1.05 -15.53 7.02
CA TYR A 303 0.77 -14.61 5.91
C TYR A 303 1.99 -14.51 5.02
N ASP A 304 1.98 -15.23 3.90
CA ASP A 304 3.07 -15.32 2.94
C ASP A 304 2.73 -14.53 1.67
N THR A 305 3.57 -13.55 1.30
CA THR A 305 3.31 -12.64 0.18
C THR A 305 4.58 -12.25 -0.56
N ASP A 306 4.44 -11.50 -1.66
CA ASP A 306 5.53 -10.90 -2.45
C ASP A 306 6.62 -11.88 -2.88
N PRO A 307 6.27 -12.99 -3.57
CA PRO A 307 7.26 -13.95 -4.04
C PRO A 307 8.16 -13.34 -5.12
N ALA A 308 9.47 -13.61 -5.03
CA ALA A 308 10.44 -13.16 -6.02
C ALA A 308 11.48 -14.25 -6.33
N TRP A 309 11.60 -14.65 -7.59
CA TRP A 309 12.62 -15.57 -8.07
C TRP A 309 13.97 -14.89 -8.14
N SER A 310 15.05 -15.62 -7.79
CA SER A 310 16.39 -15.18 -8.14
C SER A 310 16.57 -15.17 -9.67
N PRO A 311 17.38 -14.26 -10.25
CA PRO A 311 17.59 -14.17 -11.69
C PRO A 311 18.07 -15.48 -12.36
N ASP A 312 18.85 -16.29 -11.65
CA ASP A 312 19.31 -17.61 -12.10
C ASP A 312 18.28 -18.73 -11.93
N GLY A 313 17.14 -18.46 -11.27
CA GLY A 313 16.08 -19.41 -10.98
C GLY A 313 16.42 -20.46 -9.92
N SER A 314 17.55 -20.38 -9.28
CA SER A 314 17.99 -21.38 -8.28
C SER A 314 17.35 -21.18 -6.91
N ARG A 315 16.78 -20.02 -6.66
CA ARG A 315 16.15 -19.64 -5.38
C ARG A 315 14.87 -18.84 -5.60
N ILE A 316 14.02 -18.85 -4.57
CA ILE A 316 12.85 -18.00 -4.45
C ILE A 316 12.84 -17.38 -3.04
N CYS A 317 12.45 -16.12 -2.92
CA CYS A 317 12.21 -15.47 -1.63
C CYS A 317 10.78 -14.93 -1.57
N TRP A 318 10.29 -14.68 -0.35
CA TRP A 318 8.99 -14.07 -0.09
C TRP A 318 8.96 -13.42 1.30
N ILE A 319 7.97 -12.59 1.54
CA ILE A 319 7.71 -12.01 2.86
C ILE A 319 6.76 -12.93 3.62
N SER A 320 7.03 -13.18 4.90
CA SER A 320 6.24 -14.07 5.74
C SER A 320 6.00 -13.49 7.13
N MET A 321 4.74 -13.49 7.57
CA MET A 321 4.36 -13.37 8.99
C MET A 321 4.08 -14.77 9.54
N GLU A 322 4.48 -15.04 10.77
CA GLU A 322 4.40 -16.40 11.34
C GLU A 322 2.98 -16.80 11.72
N ARG A 323 2.19 -15.82 12.19
CA ARG A 323 0.88 -16.05 12.77
C ARG A 323 -0.22 -15.55 11.84
N ASP A 324 -1.14 -16.45 11.52
CA ASP A 324 -2.35 -16.12 10.78
C ASP A 324 -3.20 -15.07 11.51
N GLY A 325 -3.72 -14.09 10.78
CA GLY A 325 -4.63 -13.04 11.27
C GLY A 325 -4.01 -11.98 12.18
N TYR A 326 -2.76 -12.12 12.61
CA TYR A 326 -2.11 -11.22 13.54
C TYR A 326 -1.21 -10.20 12.84
N GLU A 327 -1.75 -9.03 12.49
CA GLU A 327 -1.05 -8.01 11.72
C GLU A 327 0.07 -7.27 12.49
N ALA A 328 0.14 -7.45 13.79
CA ALA A 328 1.28 -6.97 14.59
C ALA A 328 2.54 -7.85 14.45
N ASP A 329 2.46 -8.97 13.74
CA ASP A 329 3.57 -9.91 13.61
C ASP A 329 4.70 -9.37 12.72
N LYS A 330 5.92 -9.87 12.97
CA LYS A 330 7.09 -9.46 12.21
C LYS A 330 7.04 -10.00 10.77
N GLN A 331 7.21 -9.12 9.79
CA GLN A 331 7.43 -9.47 8.39
C GLN A 331 8.87 -9.94 8.20
N ARG A 332 9.04 -11.24 7.92
CA ARG A 332 10.33 -11.92 7.72
C ARG A 332 10.63 -12.08 6.24
N LEU A 333 11.92 -12.15 5.88
CA LEU A 333 12.36 -12.52 4.54
C LEU A 333 12.68 -14.01 4.51
N MET A 334 11.80 -14.80 3.92
CA MET A 334 12.03 -16.23 3.70
C MET A 334 12.76 -16.47 2.39
N VAL A 335 13.67 -17.45 2.36
CA VAL A 335 14.41 -17.87 1.17
C VAL A 335 14.44 -19.39 1.09
N ALA A 336 14.23 -19.93 -0.12
CA ALA A 336 14.29 -21.35 -0.40
C ALA A 336 15.05 -21.65 -1.69
N TYR A 337 15.61 -22.87 -1.79
CA TYR A 337 16.21 -23.40 -3.01
C TYR A 337 15.16 -24.04 -3.92
N VAL A 338 15.41 -23.97 -5.22
CA VAL A 338 14.53 -24.53 -6.26
C VAL A 338 15.28 -25.61 -7.05
N ASP A 339 14.73 -26.83 -7.04
CA ASP A 339 15.24 -27.96 -7.81
C ASP A 339 14.36 -28.20 -9.05
N TRP A 340 14.97 -28.07 -10.21
CA TRP A 340 14.32 -28.19 -11.52
C TRP A 340 14.43 -29.60 -12.12
N SER A 341 14.99 -30.58 -11.39
CA SER A 341 15.24 -31.92 -11.93
C SER A 341 13.98 -32.70 -12.36
N GLU A 342 12.82 -32.35 -11.79
CA GLU A 342 11.52 -32.96 -12.15
C GLU A 342 10.81 -32.18 -13.27
N VAL A 343 11.39 -31.11 -13.80
CA VAL A 343 10.84 -30.34 -14.93
C VAL A 343 11.51 -30.82 -16.22
N ALA A 344 10.71 -31.34 -17.15
CA ALA A 344 11.19 -31.81 -18.45
C ALA A 344 11.64 -30.64 -19.36
N GLU A 345 12.42 -30.93 -20.40
CA GLU A 345 12.91 -29.92 -21.36
C GLU A 345 11.75 -29.16 -22.05
N ASP A 346 10.63 -29.81 -22.28
CA ASP A 346 9.42 -29.20 -22.85
C ASP A 346 8.63 -28.34 -21.85
N GLY A 347 9.02 -28.32 -20.59
CA GLY A 347 8.38 -27.54 -19.52
C GLY A 347 7.33 -28.29 -18.72
N ALA A 348 7.08 -29.58 -18.99
CA ALA A 348 6.17 -30.39 -18.17
C ALA A 348 6.79 -30.74 -16.81
N GLY A 349 5.93 -30.93 -15.78
CA GLY A 349 6.36 -31.20 -14.40
C GLY A 349 6.41 -29.92 -13.54
N MET A 350 6.77 -30.08 -12.26
CA MET A 350 6.79 -29.01 -11.27
C MET A 350 8.16 -28.92 -10.61
N PRO A 351 8.69 -27.70 -10.36
CA PRO A 351 9.91 -27.54 -9.59
C PRO A 351 9.65 -27.90 -8.12
N LYS A 352 10.69 -28.42 -7.46
CA LYS A 352 10.65 -28.75 -6.04
C LYS A 352 11.33 -27.68 -5.22
N VAL A 353 10.61 -27.12 -4.26
CA VAL A 353 11.15 -26.14 -3.32
C VAL A 353 11.60 -26.84 -2.03
N TRP A 354 12.79 -26.48 -1.53
CA TRP A 354 13.38 -27.11 -0.36
C TRP A 354 14.32 -26.13 0.39
N GLY A 355 14.66 -26.48 1.62
CA GLY A 355 15.67 -25.72 2.38
C GLY A 355 15.21 -24.31 2.77
N ILE A 356 13.93 -24.15 3.11
CA ILE A 356 13.36 -22.87 3.53
C ILE A 356 14.08 -22.35 4.79
N THR A 357 14.51 -21.10 4.75
CA THR A 357 15.22 -20.42 5.84
C THR A 357 14.68 -19.00 6.02
N ASP A 358 14.63 -18.51 7.26
CA ASP A 358 14.44 -17.11 7.58
C ASP A 358 15.77 -16.36 7.45
N ALA A 359 15.92 -15.59 6.38
CA ALA A 359 17.12 -14.77 6.15
C ALA A 359 17.23 -13.62 7.17
N THR A 360 16.16 -13.31 7.88
CA THR A 360 16.03 -12.21 8.83
C THR A 360 15.82 -12.67 10.29
N GLU A 361 16.17 -13.92 10.63
CA GLU A 361 15.98 -14.50 11.98
C GLU A 361 16.48 -13.56 13.09
N HIS A 362 17.65 -12.91 12.87
CA HIS A 362 18.28 -12.01 13.83
C HIS A 362 18.03 -10.51 13.55
N PHE A 363 17.25 -10.19 12.53
CA PHE A 363 16.87 -8.82 12.18
C PHE A 363 15.56 -8.45 12.87
N ARG A 364 15.56 -7.36 13.64
CA ARG A 364 14.44 -7.03 14.53
C ARG A 364 13.29 -6.27 13.87
N TYR A 365 13.45 -5.80 12.63
CA TYR A 365 12.48 -4.96 11.94
C TYR A 365 11.75 -5.72 10.83
N ASN A 366 10.65 -5.16 10.35
CA ASN A 366 9.90 -5.66 9.22
C ASN A 366 10.66 -5.49 7.90
N VAL A 367 10.50 -6.44 6.99
CA VAL A 367 11.05 -6.41 5.64
C VAL A 367 9.94 -6.16 4.64
N SER A 368 10.21 -5.40 3.58
CA SER A 368 9.26 -5.18 2.48
C SER A 368 9.99 -5.08 1.14
N ALA A 369 9.27 -5.38 0.06
CA ALA A 369 9.68 -5.21 -1.34
C ALA A 369 11.09 -5.78 -1.64
N PRO A 370 11.31 -7.10 -1.52
CA PRO A 370 12.60 -7.73 -1.75
C PRO A 370 12.98 -7.69 -3.24
N VAL A 371 14.26 -7.39 -3.53
CA VAL A 371 14.82 -7.32 -4.89
C VAL A 371 16.15 -8.06 -4.92
N TRP A 372 16.25 -9.08 -5.76
CA TRP A 372 17.50 -9.83 -5.96
C TRP A 372 18.55 -9.01 -6.72
N SER A 373 19.81 -9.21 -6.39
CA SER A 373 20.93 -8.81 -7.24
C SER A 373 21.02 -9.66 -8.51
N ASP A 374 21.57 -9.12 -9.59
CA ASP A 374 21.70 -9.82 -10.88
C ASP A 374 22.50 -11.13 -10.77
N ASP A 375 23.50 -11.18 -9.85
CA ASP A 375 24.28 -12.37 -9.56
C ASP A 375 23.58 -13.38 -8.64
N SER A 376 22.34 -13.11 -8.24
CA SER A 376 21.50 -13.94 -7.36
C SER A 376 22.09 -14.18 -5.96
N GLN A 377 23.09 -13.43 -5.49
CA GLN A 377 23.75 -13.66 -4.20
C GLN A 377 23.19 -12.78 -3.08
N LYS A 378 22.57 -11.65 -3.41
CA LYS A 378 22.09 -10.66 -2.44
C LYS A 378 20.61 -10.34 -2.68
N ILE A 379 19.95 -9.96 -1.59
CA ILE A 379 18.58 -9.45 -1.63
C ILE A 379 18.58 -8.05 -1.00
N TYR A 380 18.20 -7.06 -1.79
CA TYR A 380 17.95 -5.70 -1.32
C TYR A 380 16.50 -5.59 -0.88
N PHE A 381 16.23 -4.84 0.18
CA PHE A 381 14.87 -4.65 0.69
C PHE A 381 14.73 -3.31 1.40
N ALA A 382 13.50 -2.84 1.51
CA ALA A 382 13.19 -1.70 2.37
C ALA A 382 12.78 -2.16 3.77
N SER A 383 13.14 -1.37 4.78
CA SER A 383 12.72 -1.60 6.15
C SER A 383 12.57 -0.31 6.92
N LEU A 384 11.48 -0.20 7.68
CA LEU A 384 11.28 0.85 8.67
C LEU A 384 12.04 0.49 9.94
N ALA A 385 13.11 1.23 10.22
CA ALA A 385 13.98 1.03 11.38
C ALA A 385 14.21 2.35 12.10
N GLU A 386 13.94 2.42 13.40
CA GLU A 386 14.11 3.59 14.25
C GLU A 386 13.43 4.86 13.71
N GLY A 387 12.25 4.68 13.08
CA GLY A 387 11.43 5.79 12.56
C GLY A 387 11.78 6.28 11.15
N LEU A 388 12.69 5.61 10.43
CA LEU A 388 13.12 5.93 9.07
C LEU A 388 13.08 4.68 8.18
N GLN A 389 12.57 4.84 6.97
CA GLN A 389 12.62 3.75 5.97
C GLN A 389 13.94 3.79 5.22
N GLY A 390 14.76 2.75 5.41
CA GLY A 390 16.05 2.61 4.76
C GLY A 390 16.11 1.46 3.76
N ILE A 391 17.16 1.48 2.93
CA ILE A 391 17.55 0.35 2.07
C ILE A 391 18.54 -0.51 2.84
N PHE A 392 18.26 -1.81 2.88
CA PHE A 392 19.09 -2.84 3.48
C PHE A 392 19.50 -3.88 2.43
N VAL A 393 20.53 -4.63 2.72
CA VAL A 393 20.94 -5.77 1.90
C VAL A 393 21.19 -6.99 2.79
N ALA A 394 20.65 -8.13 2.39
CA ALA A 394 20.92 -9.44 2.97
C ALA A 394 21.82 -10.21 2.00
N GLU A 395 22.98 -10.66 2.49
CA GLU A 395 23.92 -11.51 1.75
C GLU A 395 23.87 -12.93 2.31
N GLY A 396 23.52 -13.87 1.44
CA GLY A 396 23.39 -15.28 1.79
C GLY A 396 24.73 -16.00 1.83
N PRO A 397 24.76 -17.22 2.39
CA PRO A 397 25.97 -18.05 2.35
C PRO A 397 26.34 -18.37 0.90
N SER A 398 27.65 -18.27 0.60
CA SER A 398 28.20 -18.48 -0.76
C SER A 398 28.18 -19.94 -1.24
N ASP A 399 27.92 -20.88 -0.34
CA ASP A 399 27.99 -22.29 -0.67
C ASP A 399 26.62 -22.81 -1.14
N VAL A 400 26.53 -23.11 -2.44
CA VAL A 400 25.47 -23.97 -2.97
C VAL A 400 25.61 -25.35 -2.31
N MET A 401 24.66 -25.72 -1.45
CA MET A 401 24.69 -26.99 -0.75
C MET A 401 24.63 -28.16 -1.75
N PRO A 402 25.57 -29.10 -1.70
CA PRO A 402 25.45 -30.33 -2.48
C PRO A 402 24.26 -31.16 -2.03
N GLU A 403 23.54 -31.75 -3.00
CA GLU A 403 22.44 -32.67 -2.81
C GLU A 403 22.72 -33.72 -1.72
N GLY A 404 21.80 -33.88 -0.77
CA GLY A 404 21.87 -34.96 0.23
C GLY A 404 22.41 -34.64 1.60
N ILE A 405 22.75 -33.40 1.92
CA ILE A 405 23.15 -33.00 3.28
C ILE A 405 21.89 -32.66 4.09
N LYS A 406 21.57 -33.49 5.10
CA LYS A 406 20.57 -33.16 6.14
C LYS A 406 20.92 -31.82 6.74
N ALA A 407 19.93 -30.92 6.83
CA ALA A 407 20.05 -29.57 7.31
C ALA A 407 20.99 -29.42 8.53
N LYS A 408 22.25 -29.16 8.26
CA LYS A 408 23.09 -28.43 9.21
C LYS A 408 22.56 -26.99 9.20
N LYS A 409 22.47 -26.35 10.38
CA LYS A 409 22.17 -24.95 10.49
C LYS A 409 22.88 -24.18 9.37
N PHE A 410 22.10 -23.60 8.47
CA PHE A 410 22.64 -22.71 7.44
C PHE A 410 23.42 -21.59 8.16
N ALA A 411 24.51 -21.12 7.56
CA ALA A 411 25.16 -19.93 8.07
C ALA A 411 24.14 -18.77 8.08
N PRO A 412 24.09 -17.96 9.14
CA PRO A 412 23.15 -16.83 9.18
C PRO A 412 23.43 -15.88 8.02
N TRP A 413 22.37 -15.32 7.45
CA TRP A 413 22.47 -14.26 6.48
C TRP A 413 23.08 -13.01 7.13
N LYS A 414 23.97 -12.33 6.41
CA LYS A 414 24.56 -11.07 6.84
C LYS A 414 23.67 -9.94 6.36
N ILE A 415 23.17 -9.11 7.29
CA ILE A 415 22.34 -7.95 6.95
C ILE A 415 23.14 -6.68 7.24
N GLU A 416 23.07 -5.74 6.28
CA GLU A 416 23.71 -4.44 6.36
C GLU A 416 22.73 -3.36 5.91
N ARG A 417 22.81 -2.17 6.52
CA ARG A 417 22.06 -0.99 6.11
C ARG A 417 22.90 -0.17 5.15
N ILE A 418 22.32 0.21 4.01
CA ILE A 418 22.96 1.01 2.98
C ILE A 418 22.76 2.49 3.25
N THR A 419 21.51 2.91 3.53
CA THR A 419 21.18 4.32 3.74
C THR A 419 21.43 4.76 5.19
N ALA A 420 22.07 5.90 5.36
CA ALA A 420 22.42 6.44 6.69
C ALA A 420 21.23 7.14 7.35
N ASP A 421 21.15 7.08 8.70
CA ASP A 421 20.10 7.72 9.50
C ASP A 421 20.14 9.25 9.44
N SER A 422 21.30 9.83 9.19
CA SER A 422 21.52 11.28 9.21
C SER A 422 20.80 12.05 8.08
N GLN A 423 20.20 11.36 7.11
CA GLN A 423 19.55 12.03 5.98
C GLN A 423 18.07 12.35 6.20
N TRP A 424 17.42 11.74 7.20
CA TRP A 424 15.97 11.88 7.45
C TRP A 424 15.10 11.78 6.20
N ASN A 425 15.39 10.80 5.37
CA ASN A 425 14.61 10.49 4.18
C ASN A 425 14.10 9.05 4.25
N ASP A 426 12.93 8.82 3.70
CA ASP A 426 12.41 7.47 3.47
C ASP A 426 12.76 7.02 2.05
N PHE A 427 13.36 5.83 1.93
CA PHE A 427 13.77 5.23 0.67
C PHE A 427 12.91 4.01 0.33
N GLY A 428 12.51 3.86 -0.92
CA GLY A 428 11.96 2.61 -1.46
C GLY A 428 13.05 1.57 -1.73
N SER A 429 12.66 0.32 -2.00
CA SER A 429 13.60 -0.67 -2.53
C SER A 429 14.15 -0.24 -3.90
N PRO A 430 15.38 -0.64 -4.26
CA PRO A 430 15.93 -0.28 -5.55
C PRO A 430 15.15 -0.95 -6.69
N PHE A 431 14.85 -0.20 -7.73
CA PHE A 431 14.26 -0.71 -8.96
C PHE A 431 15.33 -0.99 -10.05
N HIS A 432 16.58 -0.62 -9.81
CA HIS A 432 17.72 -0.90 -10.67
C HIS A 432 19.03 -0.90 -9.88
N ILE A 433 19.92 -1.84 -10.20
CA ILE A 433 21.22 -2.02 -9.57
C ILE A 433 22.26 -2.01 -10.70
N ALA A 434 23.20 -1.07 -10.67
CA ALA A 434 24.29 -0.98 -11.62
C ALA A 434 25.62 -1.19 -10.91
N CYS A 435 26.40 -2.17 -11.37
CA CYS A 435 27.75 -2.44 -10.88
C CYS A 435 28.79 -1.83 -11.81
N SER A 436 29.80 -1.13 -11.28
CA SER A 436 30.92 -0.57 -12.03
C SER A 436 32.12 -1.53 -12.02
N GLU A 437 33.02 -1.39 -13.00
CA GLU A 437 34.24 -2.22 -13.12
C GLU A 437 35.20 -2.10 -11.92
N ASP A 438 35.17 -0.96 -11.22
CA ASP A 438 35.98 -0.72 -10.01
C ASP A 438 35.38 -1.35 -8.73
N GLY A 439 34.19 -1.99 -8.84
CA GLY A 439 33.46 -2.59 -7.73
C GLY A 439 32.52 -1.62 -6.99
N SER A 440 32.43 -0.37 -7.40
CA SER A 440 31.39 0.54 -6.91
C SER A 440 30.02 0.16 -7.49
N MET A 441 28.95 0.54 -6.79
CA MET A 441 27.58 0.26 -7.22
C MET A 441 26.72 1.53 -7.17
N THR A 442 25.73 1.60 -8.03
CA THR A 442 24.68 2.60 -7.97
C THR A 442 23.32 1.92 -7.92
N LEU A 443 22.56 2.20 -6.86
CA LEU A 443 21.17 1.78 -6.74
C LEU A 443 20.28 2.95 -7.18
N HIS A 444 19.37 2.70 -8.12
CA HIS A 444 18.30 3.66 -8.43
C HIS A 444 17.07 3.30 -7.63
N SER A 445 16.60 4.24 -6.83
CA SER A 445 15.48 4.08 -5.92
C SER A 445 14.56 5.30 -5.95
N THR A 446 13.46 5.20 -5.22
CA THR A 446 12.63 6.34 -4.85
C THR A 446 13.01 6.85 -3.46
N TRP A 447 12.81 8.13 -3.24
CA TRP A 447 12.95 8.73 -1.91
C TRP A 447 11.92 9.84 -1.70
N CYS A 448 11.61 10.12 -0.46
CA CYS A 448 10.80 11.27 -0.04
C CYS A 448 11.18 11.69 1.38
N SER A 449 10.65 12.82 1.82
CA SER A 449 10.66 13.20 3.22
C SER A 449 9.38 13.96 3.58
N MET A 450 9.23 14.39 4.82
CA MET A 450 8.14 15.30 5.19
C MET A 450 8.24 16.65 4.43
N ASP A 451 9.41 16.95 3.84
CA ASP A 451 9.68 18.20 3.10
C ASP A 451 9.36 18.12 1.61
N PHE A 452 9.39 16.94 1.01
CA PHE A 452 9.16 16.77 -0.43
C PHE A 452 8.53 15.42 -0.78
N PRO A 453 7.66 15.38 -1.81
CA PRO A 453 7.04 14.14 -2.28
C PRO A 453 8.05 13.25 -3.00
N THR A 454 7.59 12.03 -3.35
CA THR A 454 8.43 11.03 -4.03
C THR A 454 9.13 11.56 -5.28
N GLU A 455 10.46 11.41 -5.28
CA GLU A 455 11.38 11.66 -6.40
C GLU A 455 12.27 10.43 -6.63
N LEU A 456 13.00 10.39 -7.73
CA LEU A 456 14.00 9.36 -8.01
C LEU A 456 15.37 9.78 -7.49
N VAL A 457 16.13 8.82 -6.97
CA VAL A 457 17.47 9.02 -6.41
C VAL A 457 18.44 7.94 -6.88
N ALA A 458 19.69 8.33 -7.13
CA ALA A 458 20.82 7.42 -7.31
C ALA A 458 21.60 7.35 -5.98
N VAL A 459 21.66 6.17 -5.39
CA VAL A 459 22.41 5.86 -4.17
C VAL A 459 23.73 5.23 -4.58
N ASN A 460 24.83 5.96 -4.41
CA ASN A 460 26.16 5.56 -4.85
C ASN A 460 26.94 4.89 -3.70
N ILE A 461 27.29 3.63 -3.87
CA ILE A 461 27.99 2.79 -2.90
C ILE A 461 29.45 2.67 -3.31
N PRO A 462 30.43 3.01 -2.44
CA PRO A 462 31.83 2.90 -2.76
C PRO A 462 32.28 1.44 -2.90
N ALA A 463 33.28 1.17 -3.74
CA ALA A 463 33.85 -0.16 -3.97
C ALA A 463 34.37 -0.85 -2.69
N ALA A 464 34.93 -0.07 -1.77
CA ALA A 464 35.38 -0.55 -0.45
C ALA A 464 34.48 0.09 0.61
N ALA A 465 33.42 -0.62 1.00
CA ALA A 465 32.53 -0.14 2.03
C ALA A 465 33.19 -0.21 3.41
N GLU A 466 33.22 0.91 4.12
CA GLU A 466 33.47 0.96 5.55
C GLU A 466 32.12 0.95 6.29
N TYR A 467 32.12 0.53 7.54
CA TYR A 467 30.92 0.40 8.34
C TYR A 467 31.04 1.17 9.65
N GLU A 468 29.92 1.63 10.16
CA GLU A 468 29.77 2.11 11.53
C GLU A 468 28.71 1.27 12.25
N GLU A 469 28.82 1.23 13.58
CA GLU A 469 27.85 0.55 14.42
C GLU A 469 26.58 1.42 14.49
N SER A 470 25.41 0.86 14.13
CA SER A 470 24.14 1.56 14.28
C SER A 470 23.58 1.33 15.68
N ILE A 471 22.66 2.20 16.11
CA ILE A 471 21.91 2.08 17.38
C ILE A 471 21.11 0.74 17.40
N ALA A 472 20.74 0.22 16.23
CA ALA A 472 19.95 -1.00 16.08
C ALA A 472 20.77 -2.30 16.00
N GLY A 473 22.11 -2.23 16.14
CA GLY A 473 22.98 -3.39 16.03
C GLY A 473 23.19 -3.92 14.60
N VAL A 474 22.75 -3.18 13.57
CA VAL A 474 22.99 -3.51 12.15
C VAL A 474 24.07 -2.59 11.60
N PRO A 475 25.13 -3.12 10.96
CA PRO A 475 26.17 -2.29 10.38
C PRO A 475 25.62 -1.34 9.32
N VAL A 476 26.00 -0.06 9.36
CA VAL A 476 25.61 0.97 8.38
C VAL A 476 26.81 1.28 7.49
N MET A 477 26.59 1.28 6.17
CA MET A 477 27.62 1.62 5.19
C MET A 477 27.99 3.10 5.25
N LYS A 478 29.31 3.38 5.25
CA LYS A 478 29.88 4.73 5.16
C LYS A 478 30.21 5.12 3.73
N GLY A 479 30.24 6.44 3.49
CA GLY A 479 30.65 7.00 2.21
C GLY A 479 29.60 6.82 1.10
N VAL A 480 28.39 6.43 1.44
CA VAL A 480 27.27 6.36 0.50
C VAL A 480 26.86 7.75 0.07
N GLY A 481 26.82 7.99 -1.23
CA GLY A 481 26.43 9.27 -1.81
C GLY A 481 25.00 9.23 -2.36
N TYR A 482 24.29 10.35 -2.24
CA TYR A 482 22.92 10.49 -2.72
C TYR A 482 22.87 11.56 -3.80
N LYS A 483 22.35 11.22 -4.99
CA LYS A 483 22.19 12.16 -6.10
C LYS A 483 20.73 12.15 -6.57
N PRO A 484 19.99 13.27 -6.44
CA PRO A 484 18.67 13.37 -7.04
C PRO A 484 18.73 13.08 -8.55
N VAL A 485 17.84 12.24 -9.05
CA VAL A 485 17.65 11.92 -10.45
C VAL A 485 16.52 12.75 -11.04
N THR A 486 15.47 12.97 -10.27
CA THR A 486 14.35 13.85 -10.64
C THR A 486 14.18 14.97 -9.63
N ASN A 487 13.52 16.04 -10.05
CA ASN A 487 13.10 17.19 -9.27
C ASN A 487 11.75 17.70 -9.82
N GLU A 488 10.80 16.79 -9.98
CA GLU A 488 9.54 17.05 -10.67
C GLU A 488 8.76 18.20 -10.01
N ASN A 489 8.89 18.32 -8.70
CA ASN A 489 8.14 19.27 -7.88
C ASN A 489 8.91 20.53 -7.46
N GLU A 490 10.12 20.74 -7.97
CA GLU A 490 10.99 21.89 -7.62
C GLU A 490 10.31 23.23 -7.83
N HIS A 491 9.46 23.38 -8.86
CA HIS A 491 8.72 24.61 -9.17
C HIS A 491 7.76 25.05 -8.08
N ILE A 492 7.30 24.12 -7.20
CA ILE A 492 6.50 24.40 -6.01
C ILE A 492 7.43 24.53 -4.79
N LEU A 493 8.31 23.53 -4.60
CA LEU A 493 9.17 23.43 -3.42
C LEU A 493 10.06 24.66 -3.24
N SER A 494 10.63 25.19 -4.33
CA SER A 494 11.48 26.41 -4.29
C SER A 494 10.73 27.69 -3.88
N GLN A 495 9.41 27.67 -3.88
CA GLN A 495 8.59 28.81 -3.43
C GLN A 495 8.19 28.70 -1.96
N LEU A 496 8.33 27.51 -1.33
CA LEU A 496 7.91 27.29 0.05
C LEU A 496 8.96 27.78 1.04
N ALA A 497 8.50 28.38 2.13
CA ALA A 497 9.38 28.71 3.25
C ALA A 497 9.90 27.41 3.91
N GLU A 498 11.15 27.46 4.36
CA GLU A 498 11.76 26.39 5.15
C GLU A 498 11.12 26.32 6.54
N HIS A 499 11.11 25.13 7.12
CA HIS A 499 10.69 24.87 8.50
C HIS A 499 11.70 23.92 9.16
N ASP A 500 11.73 23.91 10.47
CA ASP A 500 12.58 23.02 11.25
C ASP A 500 11.79 21.77 11.68
N THR A 501 12.48 20.62 11.68
CA THR A 501 12.00 19.36 12.24
C THR A 501 12.96 18.87 13.32
N GLU A 502 12.44 18.38 14.43
CA GLU A 502 13.19 17.83 15.57
C GLU A 502 12.84 16.36 15.79
N ALA A 503 13.82 15.51 16.03
CA ALA A 503 13.65 14.15 16.55
C ALA A 503 13.78 14.20 18.08
N ARG A 504 12.66 14.28 18.79
CA ARG A 504 12.61 14.36 20.26
C ARG A 504 12.36 13.00 20.89
N MET A 505 13.15 12.63 21.89
CA MET A 505 12.94 11.42 22.67
C MET A 505 12.12 11.73 23.92
N VAL A 506 10.84 11.40 23.88
CA VAL A 506 9.88 11.62 24.97
C VAL A 506 9.88 10.41 25.91
N LYS A 507 9.93 10.65 27.23
CA LYS A 507 9.83 9.59 28.23
C LYS A 507 8.39 9.16 28.45
N THR A 508 8.15 7.87 28.28
CA THR A 508 6.87 7.24 28.61
C THR A 508 6.69 7.10 30.12
N VAL A 509 5.46 6.80 30.57
CA VAL A 509 5.13 6.68 31.99
C VAL A 509 5.87 5.51 32.70
N ASP A 510 6.32 4.52 31.95
CA ASP A 510 7.13 3.39 32.42
C ASP A 510 8.64 3.58 32.15
N GLY A 511 9.05 4.78 31.74
CA GLY A 511 10.45 5.20 31.63
C GLY A 511 11.17 4.77 30.34
N LYS A 512 10.45 4.24 29.36
CA LYS A 512 10.98 3.99 28.01
C LYS A 512 11.11 5.31 27.24
N GLU A 513 11.92 5.31 26.19
CA GLU A 513 12.08 6.45 25.29
C GLU A 513 11.27 6.24 24.02
N MET A 514 10.51 7.25 23.61
CA MET A 514 9.62 7.24 22.45
C MET A 514 10.03 8.33 21.49
N LEU A 515 10.43 7.97 20.27
CA LEU A 515 10.69 8.93 19.21
C LEU A 515 9.40 9.71 18.90
N THR A 516 9.51 11.02 18.96
CA THR A 516 8.44 11.96 18.61
C THR A 516 9.01 13.00 17.65
N TRP A 517 8.52 12.99 16.40
CA TRP A 517 8.86 14.06 15.46
C TRP A 517 8.10 15.32 15.83
N VAL A 518 8.78 16.46 15.81
CA VAL A 518 8.17 17.79 16.05
C VAL A 518 8.50 18.67 14.86
N LEU A 519 7.48 19.12 14.13
CA LEU A 519 7.63 20.07 13.05
C LEU A 519 7.24 21.46 13.54
N TYR A 520 8.10 22.43 13.31
CA TYR A 520 7.88 23.83 13.68
C TYR A 520 7.30 24.62 12.49
N PRO A 521 6.46 25.63 12.74
CA PRO A 521 5.99 26.49 11.66
C PRO A 521 7.15 27.26 11.01
N PRO A 522 7.04 27.61 9.72
CA PRO A 522 8.05 28.45 9.07
C PRO A 522 8.34 29.73 9.86
N GLN A 523 9.62 30.11 9.91
CA GLN A 523 10.10 31.27 10.68
C GLN A 523 9.78 31.20 12.20
N PHE A 524 9.84 29.96 12.74
CA PHE A 524 9.60 29.70 14.15
C PHE A 524 10.47 30.61 15.05
N ASP A 525 9.84 31.25 16.04
CA ASP A 525 10.49 32.08 17.04
C ASP A 525 10.11 31.59 18.45
N PRO A 526 11.01 30.97 19.20
CA PRO A 526 10.71 30.42 20.52
C PRO A 526 10.26 31.47 21.57
N ALA A 527 10.35 32.75 21.25
CA ALA A 527 9.82 33.83 22.11
C ALA A 527 8.33 34.13 21.88
N LYS A 528 7.72 33.52 20.86
CA LYS A 528 6.29 33.61 20.55
C LYS A 528 5.57 32.32 20.99
N THR A 529 4.25 32.39 21.05
CA THR A 529 3.40 31.22 21.33
C THR A 529 2.68 30.76 20.06
N TYR A 530 2.52 29.45 19.95
CA TYR A 530 1.90 28.78 18.81
C TYR A 530 0.87 27.76 19.26
N PRO A 531 -0.24 27.63 18.54
CA PRO A 531 -1.10 26.47 18.70
C PRO A 531 -0.40 25.20 18.22
N SER A 532 -0.78 24.06 18.72
CA SER A 532 -0.16 22.77 18.38
C SER A 532 -1.19 21.69 18.01
N ILE A 533 -0.75 20.71 17.26
CA ILE A 533 -1.53 19.55 16.82
C ILE A 533 -0.76 18.28 17.19
N LEU A 534 -1.33 17.44 18.02
CA LEU A 534 -0.81 16.08 18.25
C LEU A 534 -1.56 15.12 17.33
N ILE A 535 -0.81 14.33 16.58
CA ILE A 535 -1.35 13.32 15.67
C ILE A 535 -1.44 11.97 16.38
N CYS A 536 -2.66 11.47 16.52
CA CYS A 536 -2.93 10.10 16.92
C CYS A 536 -2.87 9.19 15.69
N LEU A 537 -1.86 8.31 15.65
CA LEU A 537 -1.58 7.44 14.51
C LEU A 537 -2.66 6.36 14.39
N GLY A 538 -3.14 6.13 13.15
CA GLY A 538 -4.00 5.00 12.78
C GLY A 538 -3.23 3.67 12.74
N GLY A 539 -3.87 2.65 12.26
CA GLY A 539 -3.41 1.27 12.25
C GLY A 539 -4.31 0.40 13.13
N PRO A 540 -3.88 -0.07 14.32
CA PRO A 540 -2.92 0.51 15.27
C PRO A 540 -1.43 0.30 14.97
N GLN A 541 -1.09 -0.73 14.20
CA GLN A 541 0.29 -0.99 13.82
C GLN A 541 0.66 -0.11 12.61
N GLY A 542 1.59 0.79 12.78
CA GLY A 542 2.04 1.74 11.76
C GLY A 542 3.20 2.56 12.31
N THR A 543 3.77 3.47 11.53
CA THR A 543 4.89 4.33 11.94
C THR A 543 4.73 5.74 11.38
N LEU A 544 5.00 6.73 12.20
CA LEU A 544 5.20 8.12 11.77
C LEU A 544 6.67 8.27 11.38
N SER A 545 6.97 8.05 10.09
CA SER A 545 8.28 8.20 9.49
C SER A 545 8.43 9.55 8.78
N GLN A 546 9.43 9.68 7.94
CA GLN A 546 9.60 10.87 7.09
C GLN A 546 8.75 10.84 5.81
N GLY A 547 7.80 9.89 5.67
CA GLY A 547 6.99 9.74 4.47
C GLY A 547 6.12 10.96 4.14
N TRP A 548 6.09 11.34 2.86
CA TRP A 548 5.18 12.37 2.35
C TRP A 548 3.76 11.84 2.22
N SER A 549 2.79 12.57 2.73
CA SER A 549 1.36 12.24 2.58
C SER A 549 0.59 13.33 1.85
N TYR A 550 -0.27 12.95 0.92
CA TYR A 550 -1.23 13.87 0.26
C TYR A 550 -2.56 13.99 1.02
N ARG A 551 -2.76 13.20 2.07
CA ARG A 551 -3.96 13.23 2.93
C ARG A 551 -3.69 13.91 4.26
N TRP A 552 -2.70 13.41 5.01
CA TRP A 552 -2.23 13.94 6.29
C TRP A 552 -0.84 14.52 6.10
N ASN A 553 -0.76 15.73 5.54
CA ASN A 553 0.53 16.38 5.27
C ASN A 553 0.96 17.26 6.44
N TYR A 554 2.00 16.83 7.13
CA TYR A 554 2.46 17.51 8.35
C TYR A 554 3.15 18.84 8.05
N ARG A 555 3.85 18.94 6.91
CA ARG A 555 4.42 20.22 6.45
C ARG A 555 3.32 21.26 6.18
N LEU A 556 2.20 20.85 5.57
CA LEU A 556 1.04 21.71 5.39
C LEU A 556 0.49 22.19 6.73
N MET A 557 0.37 21.31 7.73
CA MET A 557 -0.11 21.68 9.06
C MET A 557 0.84 22.68 9.74
N ALA A 558 2.15 22.44 9.67
CA ALA A 558 3.16 23.38 10.17
C ALA A 558 3.11 24.75 9.45
N ALA A 559 2.96 24.74 8.11
CA ALA A 559 2.84 25.95 7.30
C ALA A 559 1.60 26.80 7.64
N GLN A 560 0.54 26.17 8.19
CA GLN A 560 -0.62 26.90 8.72
C GLN A 560 -0.38 27.49 10.13
N GLY A 561 0.84 27.43 10.65
CA GLY A 561 1.27 28.06 11.89
C GLY A 561 1.10 27.21 13.15
N TYR A 562 1.05 25.89 13.02
CA TYR A 562 0.97 24.96 14.14
C TYR A 562 2.30 24.28 14.41
N VAL A 563 2.63 24.04 15.68
CA VAL A 563 3.63 23.04 16.06
C VAL A 563 3.00 21.66 15.94
N VAL A 564 3.54 20.78 15.09
CA VAL A 564 2.96 19.45 14.80
C VAL A 564 3.76 18.39 15.55
N VAL A 565 3.08 17.58 16.35
CA VAL A 565 3.66 16.60 17.27
C VAL A 565 3.27 15.19 16.84
N LEU A 566 4.24 14.34 16.51
CA LEU A 566 4.07 13.05 15.87
C LEU A 566 4.69 11.93 16.73
N PRO A 567 4.04 11.47 17.80
CA PRO A 567 4.60 10.47 18.69
C PRO A 567 4.50 9.06 18.11
N ASN A 568 5.62 8.35 18.05
CA ASN A 568 5.70 6.93 17.72
C ASN A 568 5.42 6.07 18.97
N ARG A 569 4.18 6.13 19.44
CA ARG A 569 3.72 5.41 20.64
C ARG A 569 3.88 3.90 20.50
N ARG A 570 3.83 3.14 21.56
CA ARG A 570 3.81 1.67 21.47
C ARG A 570 2.68 1.17 20.57
N GLY A 571 2.99 0.10 19.82
CA GLY A 571 2.19 -0.35 18.68
C GLY A 571 2.76 0.08 17.33
N THR A 572 3.76 1.00 17.29
CA THR A 572 4.46 1.34 16.04
C THR A 572 5.46 0.26 15.64
N THR A 573 5.61 0.02 14.31
CA THR A 573 6.33 -1.14 13.77
C THR A 573 7.84 -0.94 13.63
N ALA A 574 8.35 0.29 13.72
CA ALA A 574 9.75 0.62 13.46
C ALA A 574 10.71 0.38 14.63
N PHE A 575 10.23 -0.07 15.79
CA PHE A 575 11.03 -0.17 17.04
C PHE A 575 11.14 -1.61 17.56
N GLY A 576 10.84 -2.58 16.70
CA GLY A 576 10.91 -4.01 16.98
C GLY A 576 9.60 -4.59 17.52
N GLN A 577 9.53 -5.92 17.49
CA GLN A 577 8.30 -6.69 17.77
C GLN A 577 7.73 -6.42 19.17
N GLU A 578 8.58 -6.35 20.21
CA GLU A 578 8.13 -6.06 21.57
C GLU A 578 7.36 -4.72 21.68
N TRP A 579 7.83 -3.68 20.99
CA TRP A 579 7.15 -2.38 20.98
C TRP A 579 5.83 -2.42 20.22
N THR A 580 5.80 -3.14 19.10
CA THR A 580 4.61 -3.31 18.26
C THR A 580 3.50 -4.07 18.98
N GLU A 581 3.82 -5.20 19.63
CA GLU A 581 2.83 -6.07 20.27
C GLU A 581 2.17 -5.48 21.53
N GLN A 582 2.79 -4.48 22.15
CA GLN A 582 2.28 -3.92 23.41
C GLN A 582 0.91 -3.24 23.30
N ILE A 583 0.40 -3.03 22.09
CA ILE A 583 -0.93 -2.45 21.86
C ILE A 583 -2.01 -3.50 21.73
N SER A 584 -1.67 -4.72 21.29
CA SER A 584 -2.64 -5.78 21.05
C SER A 584 -3.35 -6.20 22.35
N GLY A 585 -4.69 -6.24 22.28
CA GLY A 585 -5.54 -6.56 23.43
C GLY A 585 -5.58 -5.49 24.54
N ASP A 586 -4.95 -4.33 24.35
CA ASP A 586 -4.94 -3.24 25.33
C ASP A 586 -4.99 -1.83 24.71
N TYR A 587 -5.94 -1.61 23.80
CA TYR A 587 -6.15 -0.31 23.15
C TYR A 587 -6.33 0.86 24.12
N PRO A 588 -7.08 0.73 25.23
CA PRO A 588 -7.19 1.77 26.25
C PRO A 588 -6.00 1.83 27.22
N GLY A 589 -4.87 1.21 26.88
CA GLY A 589 -3.73 0.98 27.77
C GLY A 589 -2.64 2.04 27.72
N LEU A 590 -1.39 1.54 27.78
CA LEU A 590 -0.19 2.38 27.86
C LEU A 590 0.02 3.26 26.63
N ASN A 591 -0.43 2.84 25.43
CA ASN A 591 -0.36 3.65 24.22
C ASN A 591 -1.11 4.98 24.37
N MET A 592 -2.20 5.04 25.11
CA MET A 592 -2.92 6.30 25.43
C MET A 592 -2.11 7.18 26.38
N GLN A 593 -1.35 6.58 27.29
CA GLN A 593 -0.44 7.31 28.18
C GLN A 593 0.76 7.86 27.41
N ASP A 594 1.22 7.19 26.36
CA ASP A 594 2.28 7.66 25.48
C ASP A 594 1.88 8.97 24.76
N TYR A 595 0.65 9.03 24.21
CA TYR A 595 0.11 10.27 23.63
C TYR A 595 0.05 11.40 24.67
N LEU A 596 -0.44 11.09 25.88
CA LEU A 596 -0.51 12.09 26.94
C LEU A 596 0.87 12.52 27.45
N ALA A 597 1.87 11.64 27.44
CA ALA A 597 3.25 11.99 27.79
C ALA A 597 3.82 12.99 26.78
N ALA A 598 3.71 12.71 25.47
CA ALA A 598 4.13 13.62 24.42
C ALA A 598 3.41 14.98 24.49
N ALA A 599 2.07 14.95 24.68
CA ALA A 599 1.27 16.16 24.78
C ALA A 599 1.69 17.03 25.97
N ARG A 600 1.90 16.45 27.16
CA ARG A 600 2.29 17.18 28.37
C ARG A 600 3.71 17.75 28.28
N GLU A 601 4.64 16.99 27.68
CA GLU A 601 6.01 17.45 27.45
C GLU A 601 6.03 18.67 26.53
N LEU A 602 5.33 18.62 25.40
CA LEU A 602 5.24 19.75 24.48
C LEU A 602 4.46 20.93 25.07
N LYS A 603 3.38 20.71 25.82
CA LYS A 603 2.65 21.79 26.52
C LYS A 603 3.45 22.46 27.65
N ALA A 604 4.51 21.85 28.12
CA ALA A 604 5.43 22.48 29.08
C ALA A 604 6.40 23.48 28.45
N GLU A 605 6.53 23.46 27.11
CA GLU A 605 7.35 24.39 26.38
C GLU A 605 6.71 25.79 26.35
N PRO A 606 7.48 26.88 26.59
CA PRO A 606 6.94 28.23 26.71
C PRO A 606 6.30 28.74 25.40
N TYR A 607 6.62 28.15 24.28
CA TYR A 607 6.09 28.49 22.96
C TYR A 607 4.81 27.75 22.58
N VAL A 608 4.32 26.78 23.36
CA VAL A 608 3.08 26.06 23.10
C VAL A 608 1.94 26.66 23.94
N ASP A 609 0.88 27.11 23.25
CA ASP A 609 -0.34 27.61 23.90
C ASP A 609 -1.41 26.50 23.97
N LYS A 610 -2.34 26.49 23.00
CA LYS A 610 -3.40 25.50 22.92
C LYS A 610 -2.96 24.28 22.11
N MET A 611 -3.55 23.15 22.38
CA MET A 611 -3.24 21.89 21.67
C MET A 611 -4.51 21.16 21.24
N ALA A 612 -4.58 20.79 19.97
CA ALA A 612 -5.58 19.83 19.48
C ALA A 612 -4.99 18.43 19.38
N ALA A 613 -5.84 17.40 19.49
CA ALA A 613 -5.48 16.04 19.07
C ALA A 613 -6.34 15.63 17.87
N CYS A 614 -5.67 15.09 16.85
CA CYS A 614 -6.30 14.69 15.60
C CYS A 614 -5.86 13.27 15.22
N GLY A 615 -6.76 12.46 14.66
CA GLY A 615 -6.40 11.11 14.24
C GLY A 615 -7.47 10.46 13.38
N ALA A 616 -7.05 9.43 12.63
CA ALA A 616 -7.91 8.67 11.76
C ALA A 616 -7.90 7.18 12.10
N SER A 617 -9.01 6.46 11.82
CA SER A 617 -9.12 5.02 12.04
C SER A 617 -8.91 4.68 13.53
N TYR A 618 -7.95 3.82 13.84
CA TYR A 618 -7.51 3.62 15.24
C TYR A 618 -7.07 4.96 15.89
N GLY A 619 -6.48 5.88 15.13
CA GLY A 619 -6.18 7.23 15.63
C GLY A 619 -7.44 8.03 15.98
N GLY A 620 -8.54 7.82 15.26
CA GLY A 620 -9.86 8.34 15.58
C GLY A 620 -10.46 7.71 16.85
N TYR A 621 -10.26 6.40 17.05
CA TYR A 621 -10.52 5.73 18.34
C TYR A 621 -9.76 6.43 19.48
N SER A 622 -8.46 6.64 19.26
CA SER A 622 -7.62 7.30 20.27
C SER A 622 -8.15 8.69 20.64
N VAL A 623 -8.59 9.46 19.64
CA VAL A 623 -9.22 10.78 19.83
C VAL A 623 -10.50 10.65 20.69
N TYR A 624 -11.41 9.74 20.33
CA TYR A 624 -12.65 9.53 21.12
C TYR A 624 -12.38 9.06 22.55
N TYR A 625 -11.38 8.19 22.74
CA TYR A 625 -10.96 7.76 24.06
C TYR A 625 -10.37 8.92 24.89
N LEU A 626 -9.48 9.71 24.27
CA LEU A 626 -8.87 10.88 24.88
C LEU A 626 -9.90 11.96 25.23
N CYS A 627 -10.99 12.13 24.47
CA CYS A 627 -12.09 13.03 24.83
C CYS A 627 -12.61 12.80 26.24
N GLY A 628 -12.58 11.55 26.75
CA GLY A 628 -13.02 11.19 28.09
C GLY A 628 -11.92 11.03 29.14
N THR A 629 -10.64 11.16 28.77
CA THR A 629 -9.52 10.77 29.65
C THR A 629 -8.35 11.76 29.70
N HIS A 630 -8.33 12.82 28.87
CA HIS A 630 -7.17 13.71 28.71
C HIS A 630 -6.89 14.64 29.90
N GLY A 631 -7.86 14.89 30.78
CA GLY A 631 -7.66 15.74 31.95
C GLY A 631 -7.22 17.17 31.58
N ASP A 632 -7.96 17.82 30.70
CA ASP A 632 -7.78 19.21 30.23
C ASP A 632 -6.45 19.48 29.48
N VAL A 633 -5.81 18.43 28.93
CA VAL A 633 -4.59 18.59 28.10
C VAL A 633 -4.92 19.18 26.73
N PHE A 634 -6.03 18.76 26.12
CA PHE A 634 -6.41 19.18 24.77
C PHE A 634 -7.55 20.19 24.78
N ASP A 635 -7.48 21.17 23.85
CA ASP A 635 -8.44 22.25 23.70
C ASP A 635 -9.47 21.96 22.58
N ALA A 636 -9.14 21.06 21.64
CA ALA A 636 -10.01 20.60 20.57
C ALA A 636 -9.66 19.19 20.09
N PHE A 637 -10.60 18.54 19.44
CA PHE A 637 -10.45 17.22 18.87
C PHE A 637 -10.96 17.15 17.43
N ILE A 638 -10.27 16.35 16.58
CA ILE A 638 -10.74 15.96 15.24
C ILE A 638 -10.57 14.45 15.09
N ALA A 639 -11.66 13.71 14.96
CA ALA A 639 -11.69 12.28 14.70
C ALA A 639 -12.16 12.01 13.26
N HIS A 640 -11.35 11.33 12.47
CA HIS A 640 -11.67 10.91 11.11
C HIS A 640 -11.84 9.40 11.09
N ALA A 641 -12.99 8.91 10.60
CA ALA A 641 -13.30 7.49 10.45
C ALA A 641 -12.90 6.68 11.71
N GLY A 642 -13.23 7.21 12.90
CA GLY A 642 -12.77 6.66 14.18
C GLY A 642 -13.72 5.62 14.75
N ILE A 643 -13.17 4.63 15.44
CA ILE A 643 -13.92 3.60 16.15
C ILE A 643 -14.46 4.21 17.45
N PHE A 644 -15.78 4.26 17.58
CA PHE A 644 -16.46 4.81 18.76
C PHE A 644 -16.96 3.72 19.69
N ASN A 645 -17.51 2.64 19.12
CA ASN A 645 -18.05 1.50 19.84
C ASN A 645 -17.40 0.19 19.37
N GLU A 646 -16.42 -0.30 20.09
CA GLU A 646 -15.67 -1.50 19.72
C GLU A 646 -16.52 -2.78 19.66
N GLU A 647 -17.62 -2.86 20.43
CA GLU A 647 -18.57 -3.98 20.36
C GLU A 647 -19.29 -3.99 18.99
N HIS A 648 -19.67 -2.81 18.48
CA HIS A 648 -20.27 -2.66 17.16
C HIS A 648 -19.25 -2.88 16.06
N MET A 649 -18.08 -2.25 16.17
CA MET A 649 -16.97 -2.38 15.21
C MET A 649 -16.58 -3.84 14.98
N TYR A 650 -16.44 -4.65 16.03
CA TYR A 650 -16.11 -6.07 15.96
C TYR A 650 -17.05 -6.85 15.02
N MET A 651 -18.34 -6.49 14.97
CA MET A 651 -19.37 -7.22 14.22
C MET A 651 -19.65 -6.61 12.83
N THR A 652 -19.14 -5.41 12.54
CA THR A 652 -19.54 -4.67 11.33
C THR A 652 -18.40 -4.27 10.42
N THR A 653 -17.15 -4.39 10.85
CA THR A 653 -15.98 -4.18 9.98
C THR A 653 -15.91 -5.24 8.88
N GLU A 654 -15.40 -4.87 7.72
CA GLU A 654 -15.12 -5.84 6.65
C GLU A 654 -13.88 -6.70 6.97
N GLU A 655 -12.95 -6.19 7.79
CA GLU A 655 -11.73 -6.90 8.24
C GLU A 655 -11.95 -7.64 9.57
N MET A 656 -12.87 -8.58 9.60
CA MET A 656 -13.26 -9.29 10.84
C MET A 656 -12.09 -10.04 11.50
N TRP A 657 -11.08 -10.48 10.73
CA TRP A 657 -9.86 -11.10 11.26
C TRP A 657 -9.12 -10.16 12.21
N PHE A 658 -9.03 -8.86 11.90
CA PHE A 658 -8.24 -7.91 12.65
C PHE A 658 -8.68 -7.80 14.11
N PRO A 659 -9.91 -7.37 14.46
CA PRO A 659 -10.33 -7.33 15.85
C PRO A 659 -10.38 -8.72 16.50
N ASN A 660 -10.60 -9.79 15.72
CA ASN A 660 -10.61 -11.15 16.23
C ASN A 660 -9.24 -11.60 16.74
N PHE A 661 -8.18 -11.30 16.03
CA PHE A 661 -6.82 -11.69 16.41
C PHE A 661 -6.14 -10.65 17.31
N ASP A 662 -6.33 -9.35 17.08
CA ASP A 662 -5.67 -8.32 17.87
C ASP A 662 -6.26 -8.19 19.30
N ASN A 663 -7.57 -8.32 19.44
CA ASN A 663 -8.26 -8.27 20.74
C ASN A 663 -8.61 -9.65 21.31
N GLY A 664 -8.35 -10.71 20.56
CA GLY A 664 -8.85 -12.06 20.84
C GLY A 664 -10.32 -12.22 20.45
N GLY A 665 -10.72 -13.40 20.03
CA GLY A 665 -12.06 -13.62 19.49
C GLY A 665 -12.41 -15.09 19.34
N LEU A 666 -13.15 -15.39 18.27
CA LEU A 666 -13.60 -16.74 17.98
C LEU A 666 -12.45 -17.57 17.42
N HIS A 667 -12.26 -18.75 17.97
CA HIS A 667 -11.34 -19.75 17.42
C HIS A 667 -11.99 -20.48 16.24
N GLU A 668 -11.18 -21.05 15.34
CA GLU A 668 -11.63 -21.78 14.14
C GLU A 668 -12.68 -22.87 14.45
N CYS A 669 -12.55 -23.57 15.54
CA CYS A 669 -13.51 -24.61 15.96
C CYS A 669 -14.90 -24.08 16.35
N VAL A 670 -15.03 -22.80 16.70
CA VAL A 670 -16.30 -22.12 16.94
C VAL A 670 -16.87 -21.54 15.66
N ILE A 671 -15.99 -21.10 14.74
CA ILE A 671 -16.35 -20.56 13.43
C ILE A 671 -16.89 -21.68 12.53
N ASP A 672 -16.27 -22.86 12.53
CA ASP A 672 -16.76 -24.04 11.82
C ASP A 672 -17.07 -25.17 12.82
N PRO A 673 -18.34 -25.33 13.22
CA PRO A 673 -18.74 -26.39 14.14
C PRO A 673 -18.51 -27.81 13.61
N ARG A 674 -18.21 -27.97 12.31
CA ARG A 674 -17.83 -29.28 11.72
C ARG A 674 -16.38 -29.64 12.07
N VAL A 675 -15.55 -28.67 12.39
CA VAL A 675 -14.16 -28.85 12.85
C VAL A 675 -14.10 -29.07 14.36
N GLY A 676 -15.20 -28.79 15.07
CA GLY A 676 -15.29 -28.91 16.53
C GLY A 676 -14.89 -30.29 17.04
N THR A 677 -13.68 -30.38 17.62
CA THR A 677 -13.22 -31.54 18.36
C THR A 677 -13.37 -31.27 19.86
N PRO A 678 -13.43 -32.29 20.70
CA PRO A 678 -13.43 -32.13 22.15
C PRO A 678 -12.18 -31.39 22.69
N GLU A 679 -11.21 -31.15 21.85
CA GLU A 679 -9.93 -30.51 22.16
C GLU A 679 -9.89 -29.01 21.84
N CYS A 680 -11.00 -28.43 21.34
CA CYS A 680 -11.07 -27.00 21.11
C CYS A 680 -10.93 -26.24 22.43
N PRO A 681 -9.84 -25.47 22.64
CA PRO A 681 -9.57 -24.86 23.95
C PRO A 681 -10.46 -23.63 24.24
N VAL A 682 -11.29 -23.23 23.28
CA VAL A 682 -12.11 -22.04 23.36
C VAL A 682 -13.57 -22.42 23.54
N GLY A 683 -14.17 -21.98 24.62
CA GLY A 683 -15.59 -22.15 24.87
C GLY A 683 -16.47 -21.44 23.83
N PRO A 684 -17.76 -21.74 23.78
CA PRO A 684 -18.69 -21.12 22.79
C PRO A 684 -18.84 -19.60 22.96
N ALA A 685 -18.29 -19.00 24.02
CA ALA A 685 -18.27 -17.58 24.27
C ALA A 685 -17.02 -16.86 23.68
N GLY A 686 -16.10 -17.58 23.03
CA GLY A 686 -14.89 -16.99 22.49
C GLY A 686 -13.94 -16.47 23.58
N ASP A 687 -13.50 -17.37 24.48
CA ASP A 687 -12.55 -17.03 25.54
C ASP A 687 -11.15 -16.85 24.94
N GLY A 688 -10.67 -15.68 24.83
CA GLY A 688 -9.42 -15.18 24.27
C GLY A 688 -8.33 -16.17 23.86
N VAL A 689 -7.71 -15.92 22.75
CA VAL A 689 -6.61 -16.71 22.18
C VAL A 689 -5.28 -16.28 22.80
N THR A 690 -4.30 -17.18 22.88
CA THR A 690 -2.95 -16.83 23.33
C THR A 690 -2.02 -16.70 22.14
N PHE A 691 -1.53 -15.47 21.87
CA PHE A 691 -0.50 -15.19 20.89
C PHE A 691 0.82 -14.84 21.58
N GLY A 692 1.92 -15.43 21.16
CA GLY A 692 3.24 -15.12 21.72
C GLY A 692 3.33 -15.20 23.25
N GLY A 693 2.47 -16.04 23.91
CA GLY A 693 2.37 -16.12 25.37
C GLY A 693 1.48 -15.05 26.01
N ILE A 694 0.90 -14.13 25.26
CA ILE A 694 -0.01 -13.09 25.75
C ILE A 694 -1.44 -13.54 25.48
N LYS A 695 -2.21 -13.77 26.54
CA LYS A 695 -3.64 -14.06 26.45
C LYS A 695 -4.39 -12.79 26.10
N GLN A 696 -5.11 -12.79 24.99
CA GLN A 696 -5.97 -11.69 24.55
C GLN A 696 -7.41 -11.86 25.05
N GLY A 697 -8.20 -10.77 25.02
CA GLY A 697 -9.43 -10.69 25.79
C GLY A 697 -10.59 -11.53 25.26
N GLY A 698 -10.75 -11.71 23.94
CA GLY A 698 -11.89 -12.42 23.36
C GLY A 698 -12.94 -11.49 22.73
N SER A 699 -14.05 -12.09 22.25
CA SER A 699 -15.17 -11.39 21.61
C SER A 699 -15.96 -10.51 22.57
N PRO A 700 -16.85 -9.61 22.08
CA PRO A 700 -17.67 -8.73 22.91
C PRO A 700 -18.60 -9.46 23.93
N TRP A 701 -18.93 -10.71 23.66
CA TRP A 701 -19.75 -11.54 24.55
C TRP A 701 -18.94 -12.50 25.43
N SER A 702 -17.60 -12.39 25.42
CA SER A 702 -16.73 -13.16 26.30
C SER A 702 -16.81 -12.65 27.75
N ASN A 703 -16.71 -13.57 28.69
CA ASN A 703 -16.59 -13.27 30.12
C ASN A 703 -15.12 -13.19 30.58
N ASP A 704 -14.15 -13.27 29.68
CA ASP A 704 -12.75 -13.09 30.05
C ASP A 704 -12.53 -11.69 30.64
N PRO A 705 -11.85 -11.55 31.79
CA PRO A 705 -11.62 -10.24 32.40
C PRO A 705 -10.95 -9.20 31.49
N LYS A 706 -10.11 -9.62 30.53
CA LYS A 706 -9.50 -8.71 29.55
C LYS A 706 -10.52 -8.21 28.54
N ALA A 707 -11.39 -9.09 28.01
CA ALA A 707 -12.49 -8.68 27.13
C ALA A 707 -13.44 -7.72 27.83
N VAL A 708 -13.87 -8.07 29.04
CA VAL A 708 -14.76 -7.21 29.85
C VAL A 708 -14.13 -5.84 30.10
N ARG A 709 -12.82 -5.78 30.39
CA ARG A 709 -12.09 -4.52 30.53
C ARG A 709 -12.02 -3.76 29.20
N HIS A 710 -11.64 -4.42 28.10
CA HIS A 710 -11.47 -3.83 26.79
C HIS A 710 -12.75 -3.16 26.31
N TYR A 711 -13.84 -3.91 26.20
CA TYR A 711 -15.14 -3.38 25.78
C TYR A 711 -15.78 -2.44 26.82
N GLY A 712 -15.51 -2.66 28.11
CA GLY A 712 -15.96 -1.77 29.19
C GLY A 712 -15.28 -0.38 29.16
N LEU A 713 -14.13 -0.25 28.52
CA LEU A 713 -13.39 1.00 28.36
C LEU A 713 -13.52 1.58 26.93
N SER A 714 -14.34 0.98 26.07
CA SER A 714 -14.62 1.50 24.73
C SER A 714 -15.11 2.96 24.80
N PRO A 715 -14.72 3.83 23.86
CA PRO A 715 -14.97 5.28 23.91
C PRO A 715 -16.41 5.66 24.22
N HIS A 716 -17.39 4.93 23.68
CA HIS A 716 -18.83 5.21 23.91
C HIS A 716 -19.27 5.07 25.39
N LYS A 717 -18.50 4.35 26.22
CA LYS A 717 -18.74 4.27 27.66
C LYS A 717 -18.24 5.51 28.42
N LEU A 718 -17.44 6.37 27.76
CA LEU A 718 -16.78 7.54 28.35
C LEU A 718 -17.46 8.87 28.02
N VAL A 719 -18.53 8.88 27.21
CA VAL A 719 -19.19 10.10 26.70
C VAL A 719 -19.67 11.06 27.79
N THR A 720 -20.02 10.56 28.97
CA THR A 720 -20.42 11.41 30.10
C THR A 720 -19.30 12.29 30.66
N LYS A 721 -18.06 12.03 30.25
CA LYS A 721 -16.87 12.82 30.62
C LYS A 721 -16.45 13.79 29.50
N TRP A 722 -17.10 13.74 28.35
CA TRP A 722 -16.77 14.59 27.21
C TRP A 722 -17.23 16.03 27.45
N HIS A 723 -16.34 16.99 27.23
CA HIS A 723 -16.60 18.42 27.37
C HIS A 723 -15.82 19.29 26.36
N THR A 724 -14.79 18.73 25.74
CA THR A 724 -13.91 19.44 24.79
C THR A 724 -14.50 19.38 23.38
N PRO A 725 -14.45 20.48 22.59
CA PRO A 725 -15.00 20.53 21.24
C PRO A 725 -14.49 19.42 20.33
N LEU A 726 -15.40 18.78 19.58
CA LEU A 726 -15.12 17.61 18.74
C LEU A 726 -15.65 17.80 17.32
N MET A 727 -14.77 17.65 16.33
CA MET A 727 -15.15 17.47 14.93
C MET A 727 -15.04 16.00 14.54
N VAL A 728 -16.09 15.48 13.90
CA VAL A 728 -16.17 14.11 13.36
C VAL A 728 -16.22 14.19 11.84
N ILE A 729 -15.33 13.44 11.17
CA ILE A 729 -15.26 13.35 9.71
C ILE A 729 -15.39 11.87 9.32
N HIS A 730 -16.19 11.53 8.28
CA HIS A 730 -16.34 10.14 7.84
C HIS A 730 -16.73 10.03 6.37
N GLY A 731 -16.28 8.95 5.71
CA GLY A 731 -16.76 8.52 4.40
C GLY A 731 -18.03 7.67 4.53
N GLY A 732 -19.01 7.91 3.64
CA GLY A 732 -20.29 7.19 3.67
C GLY A 732 -20.22 5.74 3.18
N MET A 733 -19.16 5.40 2.43
CA MET A 733 -18.89 4.07 1.90
C MET A 733 -17.75 3.36 2.64
N ASP A 734 -17.47 3.77 3.85
CA ASP A 734 -16.44 3.16 4.69
C ASP A 734 -16.97 1.86 5.31
N TYR A 735 -16.43 0.72 4.88
CA TYR A 735 -16.74 -0.59 5.46
C TYR A 735 -15.63 -1.11 6.39
N ARG A 736 -14.48 -0.43 6.40
CA ARG A 736 -13.39 -0.68 7.36
C ARG A 736 -13.80 -0.24 8.75
N VAL A 737 -14.14 1.04 8.90
CA VAL A 737 -14.80 1.59 10.10
C VAL A 737 -16.14 2.17 9.64
N PRO A 738 -17.25 1.46 9.86
CA PRO A 738 -18.54 1.89 9.31
C PRO A 738 -18.94 3.30 9.74
N VAL A 739 -19.56 4.05 8.81
CA VAL A 739 -19.96 5.46 9.00
C VAL A 739 -20.85 5.67 10.26
N ASP A 740 -21.56 4.63 10.69
CA ASP A 740 -22.39 4.64 11.90
C ASP A 740 -21.57 4.93 13.17
N GLU A 741 -20.29 4.55 13.22
CA GLU A 741 -19.36 4.87 14.30
C GLU A 741 -19.21 6.39 14.47
N GLY A 742 -18.95 7.10 13.37
CA GLY A 742 -18.84 8.56 13.36
C GLY A 742 -20.16 9.25 13.68
N MET A 743 -21.27 8.79 13.11
CA MET A 743 -22.61 9.35 13.40
C MET A 743 -23.01 9.16 14.87
N ALA A 744 -22.72 7.98 15.45
CA ALA A 744 -22.99 7.70 16.85
C ALA A 744 -22.15 8.59 17.79
N ALA A 745 -20.85 8.77 17.49
CA ALA A 745 -19.97 9.66 18.24
C ALA A 745 -20.46 11.12 18.23
N TYR A 746 -20.83 11.63 17.05
CA TYR A 746 -21.38 12.98 16.91
C TYR A 746 -22.69 13.15 17.69
N ASN A 747 -23.62 12.21 17.53
CA ASN A 747 -24.90 12.26 18.25
C ASN A 747 -24.68 12.22 19.78
N ALA A 748 -23.76 11.40 20.27
CA ALA A 748 -23.40 11.35 21.67
C ALA A 748 -22.84 12.70 22.16
N ALA A 749 -21.93 13.32 21.42
CA ALA A 749 -21.39 14.64 21.74
C ALA A 749 -22.49 15.71 21.82
N GLN A 750 -23.43 15.73 20.86
CA GLN A 750 -24.57 16.65 20.84
C GLN A 750 -25.48 16.44 22.06
N MET A 751 -25.79 15.19 22.41
CA MET A 751 -26.62 14.86 23.59
C MET A 751 -25.95 15.28 24.92
N MET A 752 -24.63 15.26 24.98
CA MET A 752 -23.85 15.72 26.14
C MET A 752 -23.65 17.24 26.16
N GLY A 753 -24.13 17.99 25.15
CA GLY A 753 -23.93 19.44 25.03
C GLY A 753 -22.50 19.83 24.64
N VAL A 754 -21.71 18.92 24.10
CA VAL A 754 -20.36 19.19 23.62
C VAL A 754 -20.42 19.94 22.28
N PRO A 755 -19.74 21.10 22.13
CA PRO A 755 -19.63 21.75 20.80
C PRO A 755 -19.07 20.76 19.79
N SER A 756 -19.85 20.44 18.76
CA SER A 756 -19.41 19.43 17.79
C SER A 756 -19.88 19.71 16.37
N ARG A 757 -19.13 19.19 15.40
CA ARG A 757 -19.40 19.27 13.96
C ARG A 757 -19.28 17.88 13.34
N LEU A 758 -20.20 17.56 12.42
CA LEU A 758 -20.16 16.34 11.60
C LEU A 758 -19.92 16.74 10.14
N LEU A 759 -18.94 16.08 9.50
CA LEU A 759 -18.63 16.19 8.08
C LEU A 759 -18.66 14.79 7.45
N ILE A 760 -19.68 14.51 6.65
CA ILE A 760 -19.84 13.24 5.93
C ILE A 760 -19.59 13.45 4.44
N PHE A 761 -18.80 12.56 3.85
CA PHE A 761 -18.60 12.44 2.40
C PHE A 761 -19.32 11.20 1.89
N PRO A 762 -20.55 11.31 1.36
CA PRO A 762 -21.40 10.14 1.10
C PRO A 762 -20.84 9.15 0.06
N ASP A 763 -19.92 9.60 -0.78
CA ASP A 763 -19.34 8.88 -1.91
C ASP A 763 -17.81 8.66 -1.78
N GLU A 764 -17.30 8.73 -0.56
CA GLU A 764 -15.92 8.39 -0.18
C GLU A 764 -15.91 7.20 0.78
N ASN A 765 -14.78 6.48 0.77
CA ASN A 765 -14.53 5.34 1.66
C ASN A 765 -13.80 5.77 2.95
N HIS A 766 -12.96 4.90 3.51
CA HIS A 766 -12.10 5.18 4.66
C HIS A 766 -11.10 6.32 4.40
N TRP A 767 -10.83 6.62 3.12
CA TRP A 767 -9.96 7.70 2.67
C TRP A 767 -10.74 8.71 1.83
N ILE A 768 -10.48 9.98 2.02
CA ILE A 768 -11.07 11.05 1.20
C ILE A 768 -10.11 11.34 0.04
N LEU A 769 -10.45 10.87 -1.15
CA LEU A 769 -9.53 10.82 -2.29
C LEU A 769 -9.92 11.73 -3.47
N LYS A 770 -11.21 12.02 -3.66
CA LYS A 770 -11.65 12.89 -4.74
C LYS A 770 -11.13 14.32 -4.51
N PRO A 771 -10.53 14.97 -5.51
CA PRO A 771 -9.84 16.25 -5.32
C PRO A 771 -10.64 17.36 -4.62
N GLN A 772 -11.91 17.55 -5.00
CA GLN A 772 -12.76 18.57 -4.36
C GLN A 772 -13.14 18.18 -2.93
N ASN A 773 -13.34 16.88 -2.65
CA ASN A 773 -13.60 16.40 -1.30
C ASN A 773 -12.36 16.56 -0.41
N ALA A 774 -11.17 16.23 -0.92
CA ALA A 774 -9.91 16.45 -0.23
C ALA A 774 -9.68 17.94 0.08
N MET A 775 -9.99 18.82 -0.88
CA MET A 775 -9.93 20.29 -0.67
C MET A 775 -10.89 20.72 0.45
N LEU A 776 -12.14 20.25 0.42
CA LEU A 776 -13.15 20.56 1.45
C LEU A 776 -12.71 20.03 2.81
N TRP A 777 -12.15 18.80 2.87
CA TRP A 777 -11.61 18.21 4.08
C TRP A 777 -10.57 19.12 4.74
N HIS A 778 -9.56 19.58 3.99
CA HIS A 778 -8.51 20.46 4.52
C HIS A 778 -9.06 21.82 4.99
N ARG A 779 -9.97 22.41 4.24
CA ARG A 779 -10.57 23.71 4.61
C ARG A 779 -11.39 23.61 5.90
N GLU A 780 -12.22 22.57 6.06
CA GLU A 780 -13.01 22.37 7.29
C GLU A 780 -12.14 21.94 8.48
N TYR A 781 -11.07 21.16 8.23
CA TYR A 781 -10.08 20.77 9.23
C TYR A 781 -9.39 22.01 9.85
N PHE A 782 -8.82 22.90 9.02
CA PHE A 782 -8.17 24.10 9.51
C PHE A 782 -9.16 25.12 10.08
N ARG A 783 -10.36 25.26 9.51
CA ARG A 783 -11.41 26.11 10.03
C ARG A 783 -11.84 25.71 11.45
N TRP A 784 -11.88 24.40 11.75
CA TRP A 784 -12.16 23.90 13.09
C TRP A 784 -11.03 24.23 14.06
N LEU A 785 -9.78 24.00 13.67
CA LEU A 785 -8.61 24.32 14.48
C LEU A 785 -8.48 25.82 14.73
N GLU A 786 -8.76 26.67 13.76
CA GLU A 786 -8.78 28.13 13.93
C GLU A 786 -9.82 28.58 14.96
N GLN A 787 -10.98 27.99 14.95
CA GLN A 787 -12.06 28.34 15.87
C GLN A 787 -11.73 28.02 17.33
N TRP A 788 -10.97 26.95 17.60
CA TRP A 788 -10.77 26.45 18.95
C TRP A 788 -9.35 26.54 19.49
N CYS A 789 -8.34 26.57 18.60
CA CYS A 789 -6.93 26.56 18.97
C CYS A 789 -6.19 27.87 18.63
N LYS A 790 -6.78 28.81 17.86
CA LYS A 790 -6.22 30.16 17.60
C LYS A 790 -6.97 31.29 18.29
#